data_fe55f8303786149f8e9f2cbeefcc648b
#
_entry.id   fe55f8303786149f8e9f2cbeefcc648b
#
_cell.length_a   1.000
_cell.length_b   1.000
_cell.length_c   1.000
_cell.angle_alpha   90.00
_cell.angle_beta   90.00
_cell.angle_gamma   90.00
#
_symmetry.space_group_name_H-M   'P 1'
#
loop_
_entity.id
_entity.type
_entity.pdbx_description
1 polymer ?
#
loop_
_entity_poly.entity_id
_entity_poly.type
_entity_poly.pdbx_seq_one_letter_code
_entity_poly.pdbx_strand_id
1 'polypeptide(L)'
;MASGYLRYPDIHDDLVVFTADDDLWLVPVTGGRASRVTTDHVPVRNPRFSPSGTRIAWTSYLAQRPEVYVLDLASGQQHRLTWLGARKLLTIGWLDEDHIVFCSPHQTNDVGLMWLYTVSLDGQIERLEYGPGMDLAISPEGDIATVTPNSGDCSKWKRYRGGTAGQIWLRAAGQDEFTRLLRDGEDHDGIDVEAGRYGVGWIDGRLIFSSDMGAVLPDNPTEQAQLWSVNAHGADLRQHTHHSEEHGYVRDPRTDGTTIVYHAHGQLYVMDGLDAHSDQIDVELGIGAPAPVPVDPTDRLQSIASDFGGDGSLLEWRGAAYYLTHRSGPARALSADATARVRSPKALGNTGLGVWASDVTDDDCLEVAALDGSGYRDTGEPRRIAAGQLGMVLWLEPSPAGDKVAVVSHDGRVLIVSVESGQVRQVGRSAQGEATGLAWSPDGRYLVWRQARDGEDSCGAIFCWDEHGLGESFQLTKGTFDDSNPVFTADGKYLVVLSARTFDPHYDGQTFDLSFGHTIRPWLAPLSASEPSPFGPVPEGWRISEVQDAKAKALANAAGDSDHAPTVTCELDSDGFEERLVPFPVASGRYRSLAAVKDGVVWIEEADRGGELGAARAGVTGEAPADALVHYGFASRRIERIVEAVDTFAVSGDGERLIVRHKDEVSVVPSDHKVDAEDPAHVAVDLTRLRRRITPRDEWRQMFDENGRLMATHYWRDDMNGVDWEAVLRRYRPLVDRIHSVDDLYDILWETVGELN
;
A
#
# COMPACT_ATOMS: atom_id res chain seq x y z
N MET A 1 30.92 14.56 -4.43
CA MET A 1 30.04 13.92 -5.43
C MET A 1 29.18 12.94 -4.68
N ALA A 2 27.92 12.74 -5.01
CA ALA A 2 27.07 11.84 -4.24
C ALA A 2 27.57 10.41 -4.42
N SER A 3 28.06 9.78 -3.35
CA SER A 3 28.25 8.34 -3.29
C SER A 3 26.89 7.68 -3.46
N GLY A 4 26.79 6.56 -4.18
CA GLY A 4 25.55 5.79 -4.33
C GLY A 4 25.04 5.24 -2.98
N TYR A 5 23.95 4.50 -3.01
CA TYR A 5 23.46 3.69 -1.89
C TYR A 5 23.99 2.27 -2.06
N LEU A 6 24.95 1.86 -1.19
CA LEU A 6 25.78 0.67 -1.38
C LEU A 6 25.37 -0.42 -0.39
N ARG A 7 25.15 -1.66 -0.89
CA ARG A 7 24.65 -2.77 -0.08
C ARG A 7 25.32 -4.11 -0.42
N TYR A 8 25.20 -5.06 0.48
CA TYR A 8 25.59 -6.48 0.31
C TYR A 8 27.01 -6.68 -0.20
N PRO A 9 28.04 -6.17 0.51
CA PRO A 9 29.41 -6.40 0.10
C PRO A 9 29.85 -7.86 0.25
N ASP A 10 30.81 -8.25 -0.58
CA ASP A 10 31.65 -9.42 -0.39
C ASP A 10 33.07 -9.11 -0.85
N ILE A 11 34.05 -9.82 -0.33
CA ILE A 11 35.47 -9.53 -0.58
C ILE A 11 36.23 -10.77 -1.03
N HIS A 12 37.15 -10.56 -1.94
CA HIS A 12 38.19 -11.53 -2.29
C HIS A 12 39.51 -10.77 -2.57
N ASP A 13 40.53 -11.05 -1.80
CA ASP A 13 41.82 -10.34 -1.82
C ASP A 13 41.64 -8.81 -1.70
N ASP A 14 42.00 -8.06 -2.74
CA ASP A 14 41.93 -6.59 -2.79
C ASP A 14 40.66 -6.05 -3.48
N LEU A 15 39.69 -6.92 -3.79
CA LEU A 15 38.52 -6.56 -4.58
C LEU A 15 37.22 -6.78 -3.79
N VAL A 16 36.37 -5.76 -3.77
CA VAL A 16 35.03 -5.81 -3.14
C VAL A 16 33.97 -5.80 -4.23
N VAL A 17 33.06 -6.79 -4.20
CA VAL A 17 31.80 -6.79 -4.96
C VAL A 17 30.68 -6.28 -4.08
N PHE A 18 29.75 -5.50 -4.65
CA PHE A 18 28.60 -4.96 -3.92
C PHE A 18 27.43 -4.65 -4.87
N THR A 19 26.28 -4.34 -4.31
CA THR A 19 25.06 -3.98 -5.04
C THR A 19 24.82 -2.47 -4.95
N ALA A 20 24.52 -1.84 -6.08
CA ALA A 20 24.01 -0.48 -6.20
C ALA A 20 23.26 -0.31 -7.53
N ASP A 21 22.23 0.56 -7.58
CA ASP A 21 21.50 0.88 -8.82
C ASP A 21 20.99 -0.38 -9.56
N ASP A 22 20.48 -1.35 -8.80
CA ASP A 22 19.96 -2.64 -9.29
C ASP A 22 20.96 -3.46 -10.12
N ASP A 23 22.27 -3.24 -9.92
CA ASP A 23 23.35 -3.97 -10.57
C ASP A 23 24.49 -4.31 -9.59
N LEU A 24 25.37 -5.22 -10.02
CA LEU A 24 26.60 -5.55 -9.32
C LEU A 24 27.74 -4.63 -9.76
N TRP A 25 28.55 -4.25 -8.79
CA TRP A 25 29.70 -3.39 -8.96
C TRP A 25 30.93 -3.96 -8.29
N LEU A 26 32.11 -3.63 -8.82
CA LEU A 26 33.41 -3.97 -8.26
C LEU A 26 34.18 -2.70 -7.94
N VAL A 27 34.87 -2.69 -6.80
CA VAL A 27 35.77 -1.61 -6.37
C VAL A 27 36.99 -2.21 -5.65
N PRO A 28 38.21 -1.64 -5.80
CA PRO A 28 39.32 -2.02 -4.93
C PRO A 28 38.97 -1.74 -3.44
N VAL A 29 39.49 -2.55 -2.54
CA VAL A 29 39.29 -2.35 -1.08
C VAL A 29 39.79 -0.98 -0.61
N THR A 30 40.72 -0.39 -1.30
CA THR A 30 41.24 0.98 -1.07
C THR A 30 40.31 2.08 -1.56
N GLY A 31 39.17 1.72 -2.18
CA GLY A 31 38.21 2.66 -2.74
C GLY A 31 38.55 3.16 -4.14
N GLY A 32 37.83 4.19 -4.56
CA GLY A 32 37.97 4.84 -5.86
C GLY A 32 36.79 4.59 -6.79
N ARG A 33 37.04 4.63 -8.11
CA ARG A 33 36.00 4.44 -9.11
C ARG A 33 35.62 2.98 -9.23
N ALA A 34 34.35 2.68 -8.98
CA ALA A 34 33.76 1.35 -9.15
C ALA A 34 33.48 1.04 -10.63
N SER A 35 33.56 -0.24 -10.97
CA SER A 35 33.19 -0.77 -12.28
C SER A 35 31.91 -1.57 -12.21
N ARG A 36 30.94 -1.24 -13.07
CA ARG A 36 29.68 -1.99 -13.18
C ARG A 36 29.93 -3.31 -13.90
N VAL A 37 29.44 -4.43 -13.37
CA VAL A 37 29.65 -5.78 -13.93
C VAL A 37 28.38 -6.42 -14.48
N THR A 38 27.19 -5.95 -14.06
CA THR A 38 25.91 -6.32 -14.68
C THR A 38 25.23 -5.07 -15.22
N THR A 39 24.26 -5.23 -16.15
CA THR A 39 23.54 -4.13 -16.80
C THR A 39 22.06 -4.47 -17.03
N ASP A 40 21.53 -5.40 -16.26
CA ASP A 40 20.15 -5.85 -16.39
C ASP A 40 19.16 -4.87 -15.75
N HIS A 41 19.63 -3.98 -14.88
CA HIS A 41 18.82 -2.99 -14.16
C HIS A 41 17.60 -3.60 -13.45
N VAL A 42 17.82 -4.72 -12.80
CA VAL A 42 16.82 -5.41 -11.98
C VAL A 42 17.38 -5.63 -10.58
N PRO A 43 16.54 -5.71 -9.55
CA PRO A 43 17.02 -5.96 -8.19
C PRO A 43 17.95 -7.17 -8.13
N VAL A 44 19.15 -6.96 -7.58
CA VAL A 44 20.16 -7.99 -7.33
C VAL A 44 20.59 -7.95 -5.87
N ARG A 45 20.91 -9.10 -5.28
CA ARG A 45 21.23 -9.21 -3.85
C ARG A 45 22.29 -10.26 -3.59
N ASN A 46 23.01 -10.04 -2.51
CA ASN A 46 23.96 -11.01 -1.95
C ASN A 46 24.95 -11.56 -2.99
N PRO A 47 25.73 -10.70 -3.69
CA PRO A 47 26.82 -11.20 -4.50
C PRO A 47 27.88 -11.89 -3.64
N ARG A 48 28.47 -12.98 -4.12
CA ARG A 48 29.47 -13.78 -3.40
C ARG A 48 30.54 -14.25 -4.37
N PHE A 49 31.79 -13.97 -4.06
CA PHE A 49 32.93 -14.50 -4.82
C PHE A 49 33.07 -16.01 -4.67
N SER A 50 33.47 -16.69 -5.73
CA SER A 50 33.97 -18.06 -5.63
C SER A 50 35.27 -18.13 -4.81
N PRO A 51 35.63 -19.28 -4.23
CA PRO A 51 36.88 -19.41 -3.47
C PRO A 51 38.15 -18.93 -4.21
N SER A 52 38.20 -19.07 -5.52
CA SER A 52 39.29 -18.57 -6.37
C SER A 52 39.14 -17.10 -6.80
N GLY A 53 38.03 -16.43 -6.46
CA GLY A 53 37.75 -15.07 -6.91
C GLY A 53 37.44 -14.92 -8.42
N THR A 54 37.36 -16.03 -9.16
CA THR A 54 37.19 -15.98 -10.63
C THR A 54 35.72 -15.84 -11.06
N ARG A 55 34.77 -16.11 -10.15
CA ARG A 55 33.33 -16.03 -10.41
C ARG A 55 32.61 -15.27 -9.29
N ILE A 56 31.46 -14.74 -9.63
CA ILE A 56 30.52 -14.14 -8.65
C ILE A 56 29.16 -14.83 -8.82
N ALA A 57 28.60 -15.33 -7.71
CA ALA A 57 27.23 -15.79 -7.65
C ALA A 57 26.35 -14.76 -6.96
N TRP A 58 25.08 -14.59 -7.37
CA TRP A 58 24.14 -13.68 -6.74
C TRP A 58 22.69 -14.10 -6.93
N THR A 59 21.80 -13.49 -6.16
CA THR A 59 20.36 -13.57 -6.37
C THR A 59 19.93 -12.46 -7.31
N SER A 60 19.24 -12.80 -8.42
CA SER A 60 18.66 -11.85 -9.37
C SER A 60 17.17 -12.04 -9.53
N TYR A 61 16.43 -10.92 -9.71
CA TYR A 61 15.01 -10.88 -10.01
C TYR A 61 14.71 -10.76 -11.52
N LEU A 62 15.69 -10.97 -12.39
CA LEU A 62 15.52 -10.90 -13.86
C LEU A 62 14.39 -11.81 -14.37
N ALA A 63 14.15 -12.93 -13.73
CA ALA A 63 13.06 -13.85 -14.03
C ALA A 63 11.74 -13.55 -13.27
N GLN A 64 11.54 -12.32 -12.78
CA GLN A 64 10.41 -11.88 -11.92
C GLN A 64 10.35 -12.54 -10.53
N ARG A 65 11.03 -13.64 -10.32
CA ARG A 65 11.22 -14.33 -9.05
C ARG A 65 12.72 -14.44 -8.77
N PRO A 66 13.13 -14.49 -7.50
CA PRO A 66 14.52 -14.62 -7.14
C PRO A 66 15.08 -15.97 -7.57
N GLU A 67 16.21 -15.94 -8.28
CA GLU A 67 16.93 -17.12 -8.74
C GLU A 67 18.44 -16.91 -8.58
N VAL A 68 19.22 -17.98 -8.52
CA VAL A 68 20.67 -17.93 -8.48
C VAL A 68 21.23 -17.74 -9.89
N TYR A 69 22.12 -16.76 -10.01
CA TYR A 69 22.92 -16.49 -11.20
C TYR A 69 24.39 -16.57 -10.86
N VAL A 70 25.22 -16.83 -11.87
CA VAL A 70 26.67 -16.83 -11.78
C VAL A 70 27.27 -16.05 -12.95
N LEU A 71 28.33 -15.27 -12.68
CA LEU A 71 29.14 -14.53 -13.64
C LEU A 71 30.56 -15.06 -13.60
N ASP A 72 31.12 -15.37 -14.74
CA ASP A 72 32.57 -15.61 -14.92
C ASP A 72 33.26 -14.28 -15.25
N LEU A 73 34.16 -13.83 -14.39
CA LEU A 73 34.78 -12.52 -14.49
C LEU A 73 35.73 -12.39 -15.70
N ALA A 74 36.34 -13.49 -16.14
CA ALA A 74 37.28 -13.46 -17.26
C ALA A 74 36.56 -13.33 -18.60
N SER A 75 35.43 -14.02 -18.77
CA SER A 75 34.68 -14.01 -20.03
C SER A 75 33.55 -13.00 -20.05
N GLY A 76 33.06 -12.53 -18.87
CA GLY A 76 31.89 -11.71 -18.72
C GLY A 76 30.55 -12.48 -18.98
N GLN A 77 30.61 -13.81 -19.07
CA GLN A 77 29.42 -14.63 -19.31
C GLN A 77 28.64 -14.82 -18.01
N GLN A 78 27.32 -14.51 -18.06
CA GLN A 78 26.40 -14.78 -16.95
C GLN A 78 25.45 -15.92 -17.29
N HIS A 79 25.14 -16.74 -16.29
CA HIS A 79 24.24 -17.88 -16.42
C HIS A 79 23.27 -17.94 -15.25
N ARG A 80 21.99 -18.23 -15.54
CA ARG A 80 21.00 -18.61 -14.53
C ARG A 80 21.17 -20.07 -14.18
N LEU A 81 21.24 -20.41 -12.90
CA LEU A 81 21.45 -21.78 -12.42
C LEU A 81 20.18 -22.42 -11.82
N THR A 82 19.19 -21.64 -11.39
CA THR A 82 17.96 -22.17 -10.78
C THR A 82 16.69 -21.71 -11.51
N TRP A 83 15.62 -22.53 -11.46
CA TRP A 83 14.28 -22.25 -12.01
C TRP A 83 13.20 -22.64 -11.00
N LEU A 84 13.32 -22.18 -9.77
CA LEU A 84 12.47 -22.60 -8.66
C LEU A 84 11.14 -21.86 -8.62
N GLY A 85 11.09 -20.60 -9.10
CA GLY A 85 9.92 -19.74 -8.98
C GLY A 85 9.51 -19.47 -7.52
N ALA A 86 10.41 -19.69 -6.58
CA ALA A 86 10.17 -19.53 -5.16
C ALA A 86 9.89 -18.07 -4.78
N ARG A 87 9.12 -17.83 -3.72
CA ARG A 87 8.88 -16.47 -3.21
C ARG A 87 10.12 -15.83 -2.60
N LYS A 88 10.98 -16.64 -2.00
CA LYS A 88 12.23 -16.23 -1.38
C LYS A 88 13.36 -17.15 -1.83
N LEU A 89 14.47 -16.56 -2.15
CA LEU A 89 15.75 -17.23 -2.42
C LEU A 89 16.84 -16.20 -2.17
N LEU A 90 17.88 -16.59 -1.42
CA LEU A 90 19.05 -15.75 -1.18
C LEU A 90 20.31 -16.58 -1.41
N THR A 91 21.23 -16.07 -2.21
CA THR A 91 22.58 -16.62 -2.35
C THR A 91 23.35 -16.36 -1.06
N ILE A 92 23.93 -17.40 -0.46
CA ILE A 92 24.66 -17.34 0.81
C ILE A 92 26.16 -17.26 0.57
N GLY A 93 26.70 -18.14 -0.28
CA GLY A 93 28.13 -18.25 -0.55
C GLY A 93 28.43 -19.43 -1.46
N TRP A 94 29.64 -19.94 -1.36
CA TRP A 94 30.11 -21.10 -2.11
C TRP A 94 30.55 -22.19 -1.13
N LEU A 95 30.23 -23.44 -1.46
CA LEU A 95 30.72 -24.61 -0.73
C LEU A 95 32.13 -24.98 -1.22
N ASP A 96 32.33 -24.91 -2.54
CA ASP A 96 33.58 -25.12 -3.28
C ASP A 96 33.51 -24.38 -4.62
N GLU A 97 34.47 -24.63 -5.56
CA GLU A 97 34.54 -23.97 -6.87
C GLU A 97 33.32 -24.26 -7.78
N ASP A 98 32.58 -25.34 -7.54
CA ASP A 98 31.55 -25.83 -8.43
C ASP A 98 30.13 -25.78 -7.79
N HIS A 99 30.02 -25.52 -6.48
CA HIS A 99 28.75 -25.56 -5.75
C HIS A 99 28.48 -24.24 -5.00
N ILE A 100 27.38 -23.59 -5.38
CA ILE A 100 26.86 -22.36 -4.75
C ILE A 100 25.83 -22.72 -3.68
N VAL A 101 25.94 -22.12 -2.49
CA VAL A 101 24.98 -22.28 -1.41
C VAL A 101 23.91 -21.20 -1.51
N PHE A 102 22.65 -21.58 -1.40
CA PHE A 102 21.51 -20.67 -1.29
C PHE A 102 20.49 -21.16 -0.28
N CYS A 103 19.63 -20.26 0.22
CA CYS A 103 18.51 -20.64 1.05
C CYS A 103 17.17 -20.33 0.36
N SER A 104 16.18 -21.19 0.58
CA SER A 104 14.84 -21.09 -0.03
C SER A 104 13.81 -21.94 0.73
N PRO A 105 12.50 -21.59 0.71
CA PRO A 105 11.43 -22.50 1.16
C PRO A 105 11.06 -23.54 0.08
N HIS A 106 11.90 -23.74 -0.92
CA HIS A 106 11.67 -24.73 -1.99
C HIS A 106 11.36 -26.11 -1.42
N GLN A 107 10.36 -26.79 -1.98
CA GLN A 107 9.91 -28.13 -1.55
C GLN A 107 9.49 -28.24 -0.08
N THR A 108 9.11 -27.12 0.57
CA THR A 108 8.55 -27.13 1.92
C THR A 108 7.09 -26.70 1.92
N ASN A 109 6.32 -27.18 2.89
CA ASN A 109 4.93 -26.78 3.07
C ASN A 109 4.80 -25.43 3.81
N ASP A 110 5.86 -24.98 4.47
CA ASP A 110 5.94 -23.71 5.16
C ASP A 110 6.81 -22.72 4.39
N VAL A 111 6.17 -21.75 3.76
CA VAL A 111 6.84 -20.69 2.98
C VAL A 111 7.65 -19.72 3.84
N GLY A 112 7.49 -19.74 5.15
CA GLY A 112 8.25 -18.96 6.12
C GLY A 112 9.57 -19.64 6.54
N LEU A 113 9.67 -20.96 6.36
CA LEU A 113 10.81 -21.74 6.80
C LEU A 113 11.81 -21.94 5.66
N MET A 114 12.99 -21.36 5.81
CA MET A 114 14.06 -21.44 4.82
C MET A 114 14.95 -22.65 5.09
N TRP A 115 15.38 -23.30 4.02
CA TRP A 115 16.32 -24.43 4.05
C TRP A 115 17.53 -24.11 3.18
N LEU A 116 18.67 -24.69 3.55
CA LEU A 116 19.94 -24.55 2.82
C LEU A 116 20.02 -25.59 1.71
N TYR A 117 20.41 -25.11 0.53
CA TYR A 117 20.60 -25.93 -0.67
C TYR A 117 21.95 -25.59 -1.30
N THR A 118 22.47 -26.51 -2.10
CA THR A 118 23.51 -26.21 -3.07
C THR A 118 22.96 -26.29 -4.47
N VAL A 119 23.53 -25.50 -5.38
CA VAL A 119 23.34 -25.67 -6.82
C VAL A 119 24.72 -25.73 -7.47
N SER A 120 24.95 -26.76 -8.29
CA SER A 120 26.18 -26.89 -9.06
C SER A 120 26.16 -25.99 -10.31
N LEU A 121 27.31 -25.77 -10.92
CA LEU A 121 27.44 -24.94 -12.14
C LEU A 121 26.70 -25.56 -13.35
N ASP A 122 26.35 -26.85 -13.32
CA ASP A 122 25.50 -27.52 -14.30
C ASP A 122 23.99 -27.54 -13.90
N GLY A 123 23.63 -26.86 -12.78
CA GLY A 123 22.25 -26.65 -12.35
C GLY A 123 21.65 -27.77 -11.51
N GLN A 124 22.44 -28.73 -10.99
CA GLN A 124 21.94 -29.76 -10.07
C GLN A 124 21.76 -29.16 -8.68
N ILE A 125 20.57 -29.40 -8.07
CA ILE A 125 20.21 -28.84 -6.77
C ILE A 125 20.14 -29.97 -5.75
N GLU A 126 20.81 -29.76 -4.60
CA GLU A 126 20.80 -30.68 -3.47
C GLU A 126 20.48 -29.93 -2.17
N ARG A 127 19.67 -30.50 -1.29
CA ARG A 127 19.43 -29.95 0.04
C ARG A 127 20.54 -30.36 1.00
N LEU A 128 21.08 -29.39 1.74
CA LEU A 128 22.05 -29.65 2.80
C LEU A 128 21.34 -30.21 4.04
N GLU A 129 21.91 -31.24 4.65
CA GLU A 129 21.40 -31.92 5.84
C GLU A 129 21.75 -31.16 7.15
N TYR A 130 21.66 -29.82 7.12
CA TYR A 130 21.98 -28.93 8.25
C TYR A 130 20.75 -28.40 8.99
N GLY A 131 19.55 -28.85 8.60
CA GLY A 131 18.29 -28.31 9.13
C GLY A 131 17.90 -26.98 8.46
N PRO A 132 16.84 -26.32 8.96
CA PRO A 132 16.48 -25.00 8.51
C PRO A 132 17.60 -24.00 8.78
N GLY A 133 17.89 -23.16 7.79
CA GLY A 133 18.93 -22.14 7.93
C GLY A 133 18.81 -21.06 6.86
N MET A 134 19.32 -19.88 7.16
CA MET A 134 19.25 -18.71 6.30
C MET A 134 20.63 -18.09 6.04
N ASP A 135 21.64 -18.51 6.77
CA ASP A 135 23.04 -18.17 6.54
C ASP A 135 23.92 -19.35 6.90
N LEU A 136 25.14 -19.40 6.35
CA LEU A 136 26.07 -20.49 6.51
C LEU A 136 27.52 -19.99 6.45
N ALA A 137 28.34 -20.44 7.41
CA ALA A 137 29.78 -20.27 7.35
C ALA A 137 30.46 -21.58 7.78
N ILE A 138 31.51 -21.98 7.03
CA ILE A 138 32.30 -23.18 7.29
C ILE A 138 33.71 -22.74 7.59
N SER A 139 34.26 -23.17 8.74
CA SER A 139 35.65 -22.87 9.10
C SER A 139 36.65 -23.71 8.29
N PRO A 140 37.91 -23.31 8.19
CA PRO A 140 38.95 -24.15 7.59
C PRO A 140 39.11 -25.51 8.28
N GLU A 141 38.78 -25.60 9.57
CA GLU A 141 38.82 -26.83 10.38
C GLU A 141 37.57 -27.71 10.16
N GLY A 142 36.52 -27.19 9.52
CA GLY A 142 35.28 -27.89 9.23
C GLY A 142 34.17 -27.67 10.24
N ASP A 143 34.27 -26.65 11.11
CA ASP A 143 33.15 -26.22 11.95
C ASP A 143 32.09 -25.52 11.10
N ILE A 144 30.81 -25.82 11.33
CA ILE A 144 29.70 -25.29 10.54
C ILE A 144 28.82 -24.42 11.43
N ALA A 145 28.71 -23.14 11.08
CA ALA A 145 27.78 -22.21 11.70
C ALA A 145 26.60 -21.91 10.78
N THR A 146 25.37 -21.94 11.30
CA THR A 146 24.16 -21.54 10.59
C THR A 146 23.30 -20.62 11.44
N VAL A 147 22.44 -19.81 10.80
CA VAL A 147 21.50 -18.90 11.44
C VAL A 147 20.07 -19.32 11.18
N THR A 148 19.27 -19.47 12.22
CA THR A 148 17.84 -19.83 12.16
C THR A 148 17.12 -19.39 13.45
N PRO A 149 15.80 -19.23 13.54
CA PRO A 149 14.78 -19.54 12.56
C PRO A 149 14.61 -18.46 11.47
N ASN A 150 14.99 -17.24 11.77
CA ASN A 150 14.84 -16.14 10.86
C ASN A 150 16.15 -15.35 10.75
N SER A 151 16.55 -15.07 9.54
CA SER A 151 17.62 -14.13 9.25
C SER A 151 17.11 -13.07 8.30
N GLY A 152 15.99 -12.47 8.65
CA GLY A 152 15.70 -11.20 8.01
C GLY A 152 16.91 -10.29 8.19
N ASP A 153 17.07 -9.31 7.33
CA ASP A 153 18.05 -8.26 7.53
C ASP A 153 17.81 -7.61 8.90
N CYS A 154 18.84 -7.52 9.73
CA CYS A 154 18.75 -6.97 11.10
C CYS A 154 18.20 -5.52 11.12
N SER A 155 18.41 -4.77 10.03
CA SER A 155 17.90 -3.39 9.91
C SER A 155 16.39 -3.28 9.87
N LYS A 156 15.69 -4.35 9.53
CA LYS A 156 14.22 -4.36 9.44
C LYS A 156 13.53 -4.67 10.77
N TRP A 157 14.26 -5.33 11.69
CA TRP A 157 13.78 -5.72 13.02
C TRP A 157 14.82 -5.34 14.07
N LYS A 158 15.09 -4.05 14.15
CA LYS A 158 16.05 -3.50 15.12
C LYS A 158 15.58 -3.76 16.54
N ARG A 159 16.49 -4.13 17.41
CA ARG A 159 16.22 -4.37 18.86
C ARG A 159 15.17 -5.44 19.14
N TYR A 160 14.83 -6.28 18.15
CA TYR A 160 13.84 -7.34 18.34
C TYR A 160 14.38 -8.45 19.24
N ARG A 161 13.65 -8.76 20.33
CA ARG A 161 14.00 -9.76 21.34
C ARG A 161 13.06 -10.96 21.36
N GLY A 162 12.20 -11.12 20.37
CA GLY A 162 11.23 -12.22 20.31
C GLY A 162 11.81 -13.55 19.81
N GLY A 163 11.00 -14.59 19.91
CA GLY A 163 11.40 -15.97 19.61
C GLY A 163 11.76 -16.29 18.15
N THR A 164 11.54 -15.33 17.21
CA THR A 164 11.94 -15.46 15.81
C THR A 164 13.21 -14.69 15.47
N ALA A 165 13.89 -14.10 16.48
CA ALA A 165 15.22 -13.50 16.29
C ALA A 165 16.22 -14.55 15.80
N GLY A 166 17.12 -14.15 14.87
CA GLY A 166 18.16 -15.03 14.35
C GLY A 166 19.09 -15.54 15.46
N GLN A 167 19.30 -16.85 15.53
CA GLN A 167 20.17 -17.51 16.50
C GLN A 167 21.23 -18.31 15.75
N ILE A 168 22.46 -18.29 16.28
CA ILE A 168 23.57 -19.05 15.70
C ILE A 168 23.56 -20.47 16.26
N TRP A 169 23.62 -21.45 15.38
CA TRP A 169 23.83 -22.86 15.70
C TRP A 169 25.16 -23.31 15.14
N LEU A 170 25.96 -23.95 15.96
CA LEU A 170 27.29 -24.44 15.61
C LEU A 170 27.35 -25.97 15.68
N ARG A 171 27.89 -26.57 14.64
CA ARG A 171 28.34 -27.98 14.63
C ARG A 171 29.84 -28.03 14.53
N ALA A 172 30.50 -28.50 15.57
CA ALA A 172 31.95 -28.65 15.57
C ALA A 172 32.39 -29.74 14.58
N ALA A 173 33.58 -29.58 14.02
CA ALA A 173 34.17 -30.53 13.07
C ALA A 173 34.18 -31.96 13.65
N GLY A 174 33.65 -32.92 12.86
CA GLY A 174 33.53 -34.31 13.24
C GLY A 174 32.40 -34.64 14.25
N GLN A 175 31.53 -33.67 14.56
CA GLN A 175 30.30 -33.90 15.32
C GLN A 175 29.10 -33.95 14.43
N ASP A 176 28.02 -34.60 14.82
CA ASP A 176 26.78 -34.74 14.07
C ASP A 176 25.69 -33.75 14.54
N GLU A 177 25.80 -33.18 15.72
CA GLU A 177 24.79 -32.38 16.37
C GLU A 177 25.15 -30.89 16.35
N PHE A 178 24.14 -30.04 16.07
CA PHE A 178 24.24 -28.59 16.24
C PHE A 178 23.91 -28.17 17.66
N THR A 179 24.66 -27.23 18.18
CA THR A 179 24.41 -26.59 19.49
C THR A 179 24.17 -25.10 19.30
N ARG A 180 23.18 -24.54 20.00
CA ARG A 180 22.94 -23.09 20.01
C ARG A 180 24.05 -22.38 20.76
N LEU A 181 24.66 -21.39 20.14
CA LEU A 181 25.62 -20.48 20.75
C LEU A 181 24.95 -19.31 21.46
N LEU A 182 25.60 -18.74 22.46
CA LEU A 182 25.16 -17.54 23.18
C LEU A 182 23.69 -17.67 23.64
N ARG A 183 23.41 -18.64 24.49
CA ARG A 183 22.05 -18.87 25.00
C ARG A 183 21.69 -17.81 26.03
N ASP A 184 20.42 -17.43 26.01
CA ASP A 184 19.87 -16.49 26.97
C ASP A 184 20.06 -17.01 28.39
N GLY A 185 20.52 -16.16 29.30
CA GLY A 185 20.80 -16.51 30.70
C GLY A 185 22.16 -17.17 30.95
N GLU A 186 23.01 -17.39 29.95
CA GLU A 186 24.42 -17.71 30.11
C GLU A 186 25.21 -16.44 30.49
N ASP A 187 26.22 -16.57 31.36
CA ASP A 187 27.10 -15.45 31.71
C ASP A 187 28.17 -15.28 30.63
N HIS A 188 28.10 -14.14 29.96
CA HIS A 188 29.07 -13.70 28.95
C HIS A 188 29.78 -12.41 29.41
N ASP A 189 30.41 -12.46 30.59
CA ASP A 189 31.12 -11.31 31.17
C ASP A 189 30.21 -10.10 31.43
N GLY A 190 28.92 -10.36 31.77
CA GLY A 190 27.92 -9.35 32.06
C GLY A 190 27.27 -8.73 30.81
N ILE A 191 27.54 -9.25 29.60
CA ILE A 191 26.90 -8.81 28.37
C ILE A 191 25.55 -9.49 28.23
N ASP A 192 24.50 -8.68 28.02
CA ASP A 192 23.19 -9.18 27.63
C ASP A 192 23.22 -9.67 26.18
N VAL A 193 23.06 -10.98 26.01
CA VAL A 193 23.10 -11.64 24.70
C VAL A 193 21.71 -11.90 24.11
N GLU A 194 20.65 -11.42 24.74
CA GLU A 194 19.30 -11.55 24.20
C GLU A 194 19.09 -10.62 22.99
N ALA A 195 19.44 -11.10 21.81
CA ALA A 195 19.32 -10.35 20.56
C ALA A 195 19.32 -11.26 19.34
N GLY A 196 18.95 -10.71 18.17
CA GLY A 196 19.16 -11.35 16.87
C GLY A 196 20.62 -11.31 16.43
N ARG A 197 21.06 -12.33 15.70
CA ARG A 197 22.41 -12.46 15.14
C ARG A 197 22.32 -12.75 13.65
N TYR A 198 23.17 -12.08 12.85
CA TYR A 198 23.04 -12.08 11.39
C TYR A 198 24.43 -11.99 10.75
N GLY A 199 24.60 -12.55 9.54
CA GLY A 199 25.82 -12.40 8.74
C GLY A 199 27.01 -13.12 9.37
N VAL A 200 27.06 -14.44 9.30
CA VAL A 200 28.15 -15.25 9.89
C VAL A 200 29.33 -15.39 8.95
N GLY A 201 30.57 -15.36 9.49
CA GLY A 201 31.82 -15.59 8.78
C GLY A 201 32.92 -16.06 9.71
N TRP A 202 33.97 -16.70 9.19
CA TRP A 202 35.11 -17.16 9.97
C TRP A 202 36.37 -16.38 9.64
N ILE A 203 37.06 -15.89 10.65
CA ILE A 203 38.36 -15.20 10.56
C ILE A 203 39.20 -15.52 11.80
N ASP A 204 40.45 -15.87 11.64
CA ASP A 204 41.41 -16.18 12.73
C ASP A 204 40.88 -17.18 13.76
N GLY A 205 40.13 -18.21 13.33
CA GLY A 205 39.51 -19.20 14.21
C GLY A 205 38.36 -18.67 15.07
N ARG A 206 37.80 -17.50 14.75
CA ARG A 206 36.67 -16.87 15.40
C ARG A 206 35.49 -16.71 14.43
N LEU A 207 34.29 -16.91 14.95
CA LEU A 207 33.04 -16.67 14.22
C LEU A 207 32.62 -15.21 14.42
N ILE A 208 32.57 -14.44 13.33
CA ILE A 208 32.02 -13.08 13.35
C ILE A 208 30.54 -13.08 13.03
N PHE A 209 29.82 -12.06 13.50
CA PHE A 209 28.41 -11.80 13.19
C PHE A 209 28.01 -10.36 13.56
N SER A 210 26.93 -9.88 13.01
CA SER A 210 26.28 -8.62 13.39
C SER A 210 25.20 -8.87 14.45
N SER A 211 25.12 -8.02 15.47
CA SER A 211 24.06 -8.05 16.49
C SER A 211 23.96 -6.73 17.24
N ASP A 212 22.75 -6.38 17.66
CA ASP A 212 22.45 -5.28 18.57
C ASP A 212 22.39 -5.72 20.05
N MET A 213 23.00 -6.85 20.38
CA MET A 213 23.19 -7.27 21.77
C MET A 213 24.08 -6.28 22.53
N GLY A 214 24.02 -6.30 23.86
CA GLY A 214 24.79 -5.39 24.69
C GLY A 214 24.33 -3.93 24.59
N ALA A 215 23.14 -3.67 24.10
CA ALA A 215 22.57 -2.34 23.96
C ALA A 215 22.59 -1.47 25.23
N VAL A 216 22.69 -2.10 26.38
CA VAL A 216 22.72 -1.43 27.70
C VAL A 216 24.15 -1.17 28.19
N LEU A 217 25.17 -1.58 27.44
CA LEU A 217 26.57 -1.35 27.82
C LEU A 217 26.99 0.11 27.63
N PRO A 218 27.90 0.64 28.47
CA PRO A 218 28.43 1.98 28.31
C PRO A 218 29.04 2.26 26.93
N ASP A 219 29.51 1.22 26.24
CA ASP A 219 30.19 1.28 24.96
C ASP A 219 29.24 1.13 23.75
N ASN A 220 27.95 0.77 23.96
CA ASN A 220 26.91 0.75 22.94
C ASN A 220 25.62 1.48 23.40
N PRO A 221 25.72 2.77 23.76
CA PRO A 221 24.59 3.53 24.30
C PRO A 221 23.47 3.79 23.28
N THR A 222 23.73 3.56 21.98
CA THR A 222 22.83 3.87 20.88
C THR A 222 22.03 2.68 20.38
N GLU A 223 22.23 1.51 20.98
CA GLU A 223 21.54 0.27 20.60
C GLU A 223 21.67 -0.09 19.10
N GLN A 224 22.78 0.30 18.48
CA GLN A 224 23.07 -0.04 17.10
C GLN A 224 23.66 -1.44 16.99
N ALA A 225 23.38 -2.16 15.91
CA ALA A 225 24.05 -3.42 15.64
C ALA A 225 25.54 -3.18 15.37
N GLN A 226 26.36 -3.97 16.05
CA GLN A 226 27.82 -3.95 15.98
C GLN A 226 28.34 -5.25 15.39
N LEU A 227 29.60 -5.25 14.95
CA LEU A 227 30.34 -6.46 14.63
C LEU A 227 30.84 -7.11 15.90
N TRP A 228 30.51 -8.36 16.09
CA TRP A 228 30.91 -9.20 17.22
C TRP A 228 31.67 -10.44 16.76
N SER A 229 32.43 -11.05 17.64
CA SER A 229 32.97 -12.39 17.42
C SER A 229 32.98 -13.25 18.68
N VAL A 230 32.94 -14.57 18.47
CA VAL A 230 33.17 -15.60 19.48
C VAL A 230 34.18 -16.62 18.95
N ASN A 231 34.85 -17.35 19.86
CA ASN A 231 35.63 -18.51 19.45
C ASN A 231 34.74 -19.69 19.03
N ALA A 232 35.32 -20.76 18.51
CA ALA A 232 34.60 -21.96 18.05
C ALA A 232 33.82 -22.71 19.18
N HIS A 233 33.98 -22.32 20.44
CA HIS A 233 33.25 -22.89 21.56
C HIS A 233 32.18 -21.97 22.14
N GLY A 234 31.91 -20.80 21.44
CA GLY A 234 30.96 -19.80 21.91
C GLY A 234 31.41 -18.94 23.07
N ALA A 235 32.68 -19.03 23.45
CA ALA A 235 33.29 -18.25 24.53
C ALA A 235 34.12 -17.07 23.99
N ASP A 236 34.64 -16.23 24.92
CA ASP A 236 35.46 -15.05 24.56
C ASP A 236 34.75 -14.13 23.58
N LEU A 237 33.54 -13.68 23.97
CA LEU A 237 32.73 -12.73 23.18
C LEU A 237 33.40 -11.36 23.11
N ARG A 238 33.58 -10.81 21.90
CA ARG A 238 34.25 -9.52 21.67
C ARG A 238 33.45 -8.66 20.73
N GLN A 239 33.34 -7.37 21.05
CA GLN A 239 32.83 -6.32 20.16
C GLN A 239 34.00 -5.69 19.40
N HIS A 240 33.82 -5.48 18.08
CA HIS A 240 34.88 -4.97 17.18
C HIS A 240 34.56 -3.60 16.59
N THR A 241 33.28 -3.18 16.56
CA THR A 241 32.86 -1.87 16.06
C THR A 241 32.09 -1.11 17.11
N HIS A 242 32.06 0.24 16.99
CA HIS A 242 31.34 1.14 17.89
C HIS A 242 30.55 2.19 17.06
N HIS A 243 29.64 1.69 16.21
CA HIS A 243 28.79 2.52 15.40
C HIS A 243 27.81 3.31 16.26
N SER A 244 27.72 4.60 15.98
CA SER A 244 26.68 5.48 16.52
C SER A 244 25.43 5.45 15.62
N GLU A 245 24.38 6.14 16.02
CA GLU A 245 23.18 6.33 15.20
C GLU A 245 23.47 6.93 13.82
N GLU A 246 24.47 7.78 13.70
CA GLU A 246 24.88 8.39 12.42
C GLU A 246 25.52 7.38 11.46
N HIS A 247 26.20 6.37 12.01
CA HIS A 247 26.84 5.31 11.21
C HIS A 247 25.85 4.20 10.85
N GLY A 248 24.78 4.04 11.64
CA GLY A 248 23.75 3.02 11.45
C GLY A 248 24.16 1.59 11.84
N TYR A 249 23.30 0.65 11.55
CA TYR A 249 23.48 -0.77 11.83
C TYR A 249 24.59 -1.37 10.95
N VAL A 250 25.50 -2.14 11.57
CA VAL A 250 26.40 -3.04 10.85
C VAL A 250 25.56 -4.14 10.20
N ARG A 251 25.60 -4.26 8.88
CA ARG A 251 24.78 -5.20 8.11
C ARG A 251 25.66 -6.06 7.20
N ASP A 252 25.29 -7.32 7.04
CA ASP A 252 25.87 -8.32 6.14
C ASP A 252 27.41 -8.37 6.18
N PRO A 253 28.05 -8.57 7.37
CA PRO A 253 29.50 -8.71 7.44
C PRO A 253 29.95 -9.95 6.67
N ARG A 254 31.03 -9.80 5.88
CA ARG A 254 31.66 -10.86 5.09
C ARG A 254 33.18 -10.78 5.22
N THR A 255 33.83 -11.90 5.01
CA THR A 255 35.29 -12.00 5.13
C THR A 255 35.86 -13.05 4.19
N ASP A 256 37.06 -12.80 3.69
CA ASP A 256 37.90 -13.75 2.95
C ASP A 256 38.82 -14.56 3.89
N GLY A 257 38.68 -14.40 5.21
CA GLY A 257 39.53 -15.01 6.22
C GLY A 257 40.65 -14.11 6.74
N THR A 258 40.88 -12.95 6.13
CA THR A 258 41.90 -11.96 6.52
C THR A 258 41.31 -10.56 6.69
N THR A 259 40.42 -10.16 5.82
CA THR A 259 39.79 -8.85 5.78
C THR A 259 38.30 -9.01 5.97
N ILE A 260 37.67 -8.05 6.64
CA ILE A 260 36.20 -8.02 6.88
C ILE A 260 35.63 -6.83 6.12
N VAL A 261 34.54 -7.04 5.39
CA VAL A 261 33.74 -5.98 4.79
C VAL A 261 32.31 -6.06 5.28
N TYR A 262 31.65 -4.92 5.41
CA TYR A 262 30.23 -4.83 5.74
C TYR A 262 29.64 -3.52 5.21
N HIS A 263 28.34 -3.36 5.28
CA HIS A 263 27.72 -2.08 4.96
C HIS A 263 26.92 -1.54 6.15
N ALA A 264 26.83 -0.21 6.22
CA ALA A 264 26.00 0.50 7.16
C ALA A 264 25.56 1.82 6.53
N HIS A 265 24.29 2.20 6.71
CA HIS A 265 23.74 3.47 6.23
C HIS A 265 24.05 3.79 4.75
N GLY A 266 24.03 2.74 3.91
CA GLY A 266 24.34 2.83 2.47
C GLY A 266 25.79 3.15 2.14
N GLN A 267 26.74 2.84 3.03
CA GLN A 267 28.18 2.93 2.84
C GLN A 267 28.83 1.58 3.06
N LEU A 268 29.99 1.35 2.42
CA LEU A 268 30.83 0.18 2.64
C LEU A 268 31.94 0.48 3.65
N TYR A 269 32.23 -0.49 4.48
CA TYR A 269 33.32 -0.44 5.47
C TYR A 269 34.23 -1.63 5.33
N VAL A 270 35.49 -1.44 5.72
CA VAL A 270 36.55 -2.46 5.71
C VAL A 270 37.31 -2.46 7.00
N MET A 271 37.73 -3.65 7.46
CA MET A 271 38.63 -3.87 8.58
C MET A 271 39.71 -4.89 8.13
N ASP A 272 40.97 -4.55 8.30
CA ASP A 272 42.10 -5.44 8.05
C ASP A 272 42.40 -6.32 9.27
N GLY A 273 41.51 -7.31 9.47
CA GLY A 273 41.47 -8.18 10.66
C GLY A 273 40.60 -7.66 11.78
N LEU A 274 40.44 -8.49 12.83
CA LEU A 274 39.51 -8.26 13.96
C LEU A 274 39.91 -7.08 14.85
N ASP A 275 41.19 -6.79 14.98
CA ASP A 275 41.72 -5.74 15.87
C ASP A 275 41.96 -4.42 15.13
N ALA A 276 41.66 -4.35 13.83
CA ALA A 276 41.85 -3.15 13.02
C ALA A 276 40.72 -2.14 13.20
N HIS A 277 41.02 -0.88 12.94
CA HIS A 277 40.00 0.16 12.83
C HIS A 277 39.06 -0.12 11.65
N SER A 278 37.78 0.22 11.79
CA SER A 278 36.82 0.15 10.69
C SER A 278 36.90 1.44 9.87
N ASP A 279 37.32 1.34 8.63
CA ASP A 279 37.46 2.45 7.71
C ASP A 279 36.35 2.39 6.63
N GLN A 280 35.80 3.54 6.27
CA GLN A 280 34.82 3.64 5.19
C GLN A 280 35.57 3.52 3.84
N ILE A 281 35.04 2.70 2.94
CA ILE A 281 35.54 2.63 1.54
C ILE A 281 34.90 3.77 0.75
N ASP A 282 35.69 4.69 0.25
CA ASP A 282 35.20 5.79 -0.59
C ASP A 282 34.97 5.29 -2.02
N VAL A 283 33.70 5.22 -2.44
CA VAL A 283 33.26 4.63 -3.71
C VAL A 283 32.65 5.68 -4.63
N GLU A 284 33.16 5.78 -5.84
CA GLU A 284 32.61 6.59 -6.92
C GLU A 284 31.93 5.71 -7.98
N LEU A 285 30.60 5.72 -8.07
CA LEU A 285 29.85 4.94 -9.09
C LEU A 285 29.92 5.57 -10.49
N GLY A 286 30.13 6.87 -10.59
CA GLY A 286 30.17 7.58 -11.87
C GLY A 286 28.85 7.63 -12.62
N ILE A 287 27.72 7.36 -11.94
CA ILE A 287 26.36 7.45 -12.49
C ILE A 287 25.76 8.82 -12.22
N GLY A 288 24.96 9.31 -13.17
CA GLY A 288 24.22 10.57 -13.03
C GLY A 288 22.90 10.39 -12.27
N ALA A 289 22.26 11.49 -11.91
CA ALA A 289 20.91 11.46 -11.38
C ALA A 289 19.96 10.76 -12.37
N PRO A 290 18.94 10.02 -11.88
CA PRO A 290 17.93 9.40 -12.73
C PRO A 290 17.26 10.43 -13.65
N ALA A 291 17.19 10.11 -14.95
CA ALA A 291 16.56 10.99 -15.93
C ALA A 291 15.03 10.98 -15.77
N PRO A 292 14.32 12.06 -16.13
CA PRO A 292 12.88 12.06 -16.16
C PRO A 292 12.34 11.00 -17.11
N VAL A 293 11.41 10.15 -16.61
CA VAL A 293 10.79 9.06 -17.37
C VAL A 293 9.34 9.37 -17.72
N PRO A 294 8.83 8.96 -18.89
CA PRO A 294 7.41 9.04 -19.20
C PRO A 294 6.63 8.04 -18.34
N VAL A 295 5.40 8.39 -17.98
CA VAL A 295 4.51 7.53 -17.19
C VAL A 295 3.43 6.96 -18.10
N ASP A 296 3.11 5.67 -17.91
CA ASP A 296 1.97 5.02 -18.55
C ASP A 296 0.66 5.60 -17.98
N PRO A 297 -0.32 5.97 -18.84
CA PRO A 297 -1.60 6.54 -18.39
C PRO A 297 -2.40 5.65 -17.45
N THR A 298 -2.24 4.33 -17.54
CA THR A 298 -2.96 3.36 -16.69
C THR A 298 -2.22 3.02 -15.42
N ASP A 299 -0.91 3.29 -15.36
CA ASP A 299 -0.09 3.03 -14.18
C ASP A 299 -0.49 3.98 -13.04
N ARG A 300 -0.98 3.40 -11.94
CA ARG A 300 -1.39 4.11 -10.72
C ARG A 300 -2.47 5.19 -10.96
N LEU A 301 -3.43 4.93 -11.84
CA LEU A 301 -4.69 5.64 -11.88
C LEU A 301 -5.54 5.18 -10.68
N GLN A 302 -5.64 6.01 -9.64
CA GLN A 302 -6.18 5.61 -8.33
C GLN A 302 -7.66 5.90 -8.20
N SER A 303 -8.08 7.12 -8.50
CA SER A 303 -9.48 7.52 -8.42
C SER A 303 -9.95 8.27 -9.65
N ILE A 304 -11.25 8.13 -9.93
CA ILE A 304 -11.96 8.81 -11.01
C ILE A 304 -13.24 9.39 -10.43
N ALA A 305 -13.48 10.68 -10.65
CA ALA A 305 -14.72 11.35 -10.33
C ALA A 305 -15.24 12.09 -11.55
N SER A 306 -16.56 12.16 -11.70
CA SER A 306 -17.20 12.91 -12.80
C SER A 306 -17.27 14.39 -12.51
N ASP A 307 -17.29 15.21 -13.55
CA ASP A 307 -17.83 16.56 -13.46
C ASP A 307 -19.37 16.53 -13.37
N PHE A 308 -19.99 17.70 -13.31
CA PHE A 308 -21.44 17.77 -13.11
C PHE A 308 -22.23 17.11 -14.25
N GLY A 309 -21.88 17.35 -15.50
CA GLY A 309 -22.64 16.87 -16.66
C GLY A 309 -22.16 15.51 -17.22
N GLY A 310 -21.10 14.93 -16.66
CA GLY A 310 -20.52 13.71 -17.21
C GLY A 310 -19.75 13.91 -18.51
N ASP A 311 -19.28 15.12 -18.79
CA ASP A 311 -18.52 15.44 -19.98
C ASP A 311 -17.01 15.33 -19.79
N GLY A 312 -16.57 15.25 -18.53
CA GLY A 312 -15.18 15.05 -18.14
C GLY A 312 -15.04 14.40 -16.77
N SER A 313 -13.82 13.94 -16.49
CA SER A 313 -13.44 13.34 -15.22
C SER A 313 -12.27 14.05 -14.58
N LEU A 314 -12.34 14.16 -13.24
CA LEU A 314 -11.19 14.44 -12.39
C LEU A 314 -10.52 13.10 -12.06
N LEU A 315 -9.22 13.08 -12.23
CA LEU A 315 -8.41 11.87 -12.09
C LEU A 315 -7.32 12.10 -11.04
N GLU A 316 -7.16 11.14 -10.14
CA GLU A 316 -5.96 10.99 -9.35
C GLU A 316 -5.02 10.04 -10.08
N TRP A 317 -3.98 10.60 -10.68
CA TRP A 317 -3.02 9.84 -11.43
C TRP A 317 -1.61 10.07 -10.90
N ARG A 318 -1.09 9.03 -10.26
CA ARG A 318 0.26 9.02 -9.68
C ARG A 318 0.55 10.27 -8.83
N GLY A 319 -0.35 10.53 -7.88
CA GLY A 319 -0.22 11.63 -6.92
C GLY A 319 -0.45 13.03 -7.49
N ALA A 320 -1.06 13.17 -8.66
CA ALA A 320 -1.42 14.45 -9.25
C ALA A 320 -2.90 14.50 -9.65
N ALA A 321 -3.50 15.69 -9.66
CA ALA A 321 -4.87 15.93 -10.13
C ALA A 321 -4.87 16.31 -11.61
N TYR A 322 -5.70 15.62 -12.37
CA TYR A 322 -5.96 15.93 -13.78
C TYR A 322 -7.45 16.07 -14.06
N TYR A 323 -7.79 16.89 -15.04
CA TYR A 323 -9.10 16.88 -15.66
C TYR A 323 -8.98 16.40 -17.10
N LEU A 324 -9.81 15.43 -17.48
CA LEU A 324 -9.84 14.82 -18.81
C LEU A 324 -11.26 14.85 -19.35
N THR A 325 -11.50 15.56 -20.47
CA THR A 325 -12.77 15.50 -21.19
C THR A 325 -12.97 14.13 -21.84
N HIS A 326 -14.20 13.61 -21.88
CA HIS A 326 -14.44 12.23 -22.28
C HIS A 326 -14.27 12.00 -23.78
N ARG A 327 -14.78 12.88 -24.64
CA ARG A 327 -14.74 12.68 -26.13
C ARG A 327 -13.46 13.19 -26.76
N SER A 328 -13.12 14.44 -26.53
CA SER A 328 -11.98 15.09 -27.19
C SER A 328 -11.44 16.24 -26.35
N GLY A 329 -10.29 16.75 -26.70
CA GLY A 329 -9.63 17.83 -26.00
C GLY A 329 -8.41 17.37 -25.21
N PRO A 330 -7.60 18.29 -24.67
CA PRO A 330 -6.41 17.95 -23.90
C PRO A 330 -6.75 17.46 -22.50
N ALA A 331 -5.93 16.59 -21.95
CA ALA A 331 -5.84 16.40 -20.51
C ALA A 331 -5.19 17.66 -19.89
N ARG A 332 -5.73 18.13 -18.78
CA ARG A 332 -5.26 19.31 -18.05
C ARG A 332 -4.75 18.90 -16.68
N ALA A 333 -3.51 19.24 -16.37
CA ALA A 333 -3.02 19.13 -15.01
C ALA A 333 -3.65 20.24 -14.15
N LEU A 334 -4.33 19.85 -13.08
CA LEU A 334 -4.90 20.77 -12.10
C LEU A 334 -3.91 21.03 -10.95
N SER A 335 -3.22 19.99 -10.52
CA SER A 335 -2.09 20.04 -9.62
C SER A 335 -1.13 18.90 -9.98
N ALA A 336 0.14 19.21 -10.19
CA ALA A 336 1.17 18.25 -10.59
C ALA A 336 2.51 18.58 -9.91
N ASP A 337 2.47 19.10 -8.67
CA ASP A 337 3.63 19.33 -7.84
C ASP A 337 4.30 17.98 -7.54
N ALA A 338 5.58 17.86 -7.84
CA ALA A 338 6.33 16.62 -7.63
C ALA A 338 6.65 16.37 -6.14
N THR A 339 6.53 17.38 -5.30
CA THR A 339 6.82 17.34 -3.86
C THR A 339 5.58 17.04 -3.02
N ALA A 340 4.39 17.01 -3.64
CA ALA A 340 3.12 16.78 -2.97
C ALA A 340 2.35 15.64 -3.59
N ARG A 341 1.49 15.01 -2.79
CA ARG A 341 0.54 14.00 -3.24
C ARG A 341 -0.88 14.53 -3.17
N VAL A 342 -1.53 14.50 -4.32
CA VAL A 342 -2.98 14.73 -4.45
C VAL A 342 -3.74 13.44 -4.19
N ARG A 343 -4.90 13.55 -3.51
CA ARG A 343 -5.83 12.44 -3.27
C ARG A 343 -7.27 12.87 -3.47
N SER A 344 -8.09 11.93 -3.99
CA SER A 344 -9.55 12.03 -4.08
C SER A 344 -10.07 13.31 -4.74
N PRO A 345 -9.62 13.69 -5.95
CA PRO A 345 -10.14 14.88 -6.62
C PRO A 345 -11.64 14.72 -6.95
N LYS A 346 -12.43 15.75 -6.66
CA LYS A 346 -13.89 15.80 -6.89
C LYS A 346 -14.30 17.15 -7.52
N ALA A 347 -15.39 17.15 -8.26
CA ALA A 347 -15.99 18.39 -8.76
C ALA A 347 -16.81 19.10 -7.66
N LEU A 348 -16.72 20.42 -7.58
CA LEU A 348 -17.54 21.25 -6.68
C LEU A 348 -18.87 21.58 -7.32
N GLY A 349 -19.83 20.64 -7.29
CA GLY A 349 -21.14 20.81 -7.92
C GLY A 349 -21.02 21.26 -9.38
N ASN A 350 -21.86 22.22 -9.79
CA ASN A 350 -21.83 22.83 -11.15
C ASN A 350 -21.08 24.17 -11.19
N THR A 351 -20.01 24.32 -10.39
CA THR A 351 -19.25 25.59 -10.31
C THR A 351 -18.11 25.70 -11.33
N GLY A 352 -17.77 24.64 -12.02
CA GLY A 352 -16.57 24.55 -12.87
C GLY A 352 -15.26 24.46 -12.08
N LEU A 353 -15.33 24.25 -10.76
CA LEU A 353 -14.19 24.07 -9.89
C LEU A 353 -14.05 22.60 -9.46
N GLY A 354 -12.81 22.19 -9.19
CA GLY A 354 -12.48 20.93 -8.53
C GLY A 354 -11.85 21.17 -7.16
N VAL A 355 -11.92 20.16 -6.30
CA VAL A 355 -11.29 20.12 -4.97
C VAL A 355 -10.61 18.78 -4.76
N TRP A 356 -9.50 18.76 -4.06
CA TRP A 356 -8.77 17.55 -3.67
C TRP A 356 -8.00 17.75 -2.38
N ALA A 357 -7.66 16.66 -1.71
CA ALA A 357 -6.73 16.67 -0.60
C ALA A 357 -5.29 16.72 -1.13
N SER A 358 -4.42 17.48 -0.46
CA SER A 358 -3.01 17.63 -0.82
C SER A 358 -2.16 17.78 0.43
N ASP A 359 -1.00 17.13 0.47
CA ASP A 359 -0.02 17.20 1.55
C ASP A 359 1.06 18.26 1.30
N VAL A 360 0.82 19.20 0.39
CA VAL A 360 1.75 20.24 -0.03
C VAL A 360 2.20 21.18 1.10
N THR A 361 1.50 21.19 2.22
CA THR A 361 1.79 22.01 3.41
C THR A 361 2.37 21.18 4.57
N ASP A 362 2.91 19.98 4.28
CA ASP A 362 3.35 18.93 5.21
C ASP A 362 2.18 18.24 5.94
N ASP A 363 1.17 19.00 6.39
CA ASP A 363 -0.15 18.48 6.77
C ASP A 363 -1.11 18.59 5.60
N ASP A 364 -2.18 17.78 5.62
CA ASP A 364 -3.18 17.85 4.58
C ASP A 364 -3.93 19.19 4.59
N CYS A 365 -4.12 19.72 3.40
CA CYS A 365 -5.02 20.82 3.11
C CYS A 365 -5.99 20.41 1.98
N LEU A 366 -7.01 21.21 1.74
CA LEU A 366 -7.78 21.13 0.50
C LEU A 366 -7.23 22.16 -0.48
N GLU A 367 -6.99 21.72 -1.72
CA GLU A 367 -6.70 22.58 -2.85
C GLU A 367 -7.93 22.70 -3.75
N VAL A 368 -8.22 23.91 -4.23
CA VAL A 368 -9.36 24.23 -5.10
C VAL A 368 -8.86 24.94 -6.34
N ALA A 369 -9.26 24.48 -7.54
CA ALA A 369 -8.93 25.14 -8.81
C ALA A 369 -10.01 24.91 -9.89
N ALA A 370 -9.97 25.74 -10.92
CA ALA A 370 -10.84 25.61 -12.08
C ALA A 370 -10.49 24.38 -12.92
N LEU A 371 -11.50 23.69 -13.42
CA LEU A 371 -11.35 22.50 -14.27
C LEU A 371 -10.73 22.80 -15.64
N ASP A 372 -10.74 24.08 -16.06
CA ASP A 372 -10.10 24.52 -17.28
C ASP A 372 -8.56 24.69 -17.17
N GLY A 373 -8.02 24.49 -15.95
CA GLY A 373 -6.58 24.58 -15.67
C GLY A 373 -6.07 26.02 -15.48
N SER A 374 -6.94 27.03 -15.36
CA SER A 374 -6.55 28.43 -15.14
C SER A 374 -6.14 28.73 -13.68
N GLY A 375 -6.23 27.75 -12.79
CA GLY A 375 -6.02 27.96 -11.36
C GLY A 375 -7.29 28.43 -10.65
N TYR A 376 -7.13 29.02 -9.46
CA TYR A 376 -8.26 29.58 -8.73
C TYR A 376 -8.36 31.10 -8.96
N ARG A 377 -9.50 31.58 -9.49
CA ARG A 377 -9.77 33.00 -9.75
C ARG A 377 -8.61 33.70 -10.50
N ASP A 378 -8.14 33.09 -11.57
CA ASP A 378 -7.07 33.62 -12.45
C ASP A 378 -5.68 33.79 -11.78
N THR A 379 -5.44 33.11 -10.63
CA THR A 379 -4.13 33.15 -9.96
C THR A 379 -3.08 32.25 -10.62
N GLY A 380 -3.50 31.34 -11.49
CA GLY A 380 -2.62 30.33 -12.13
C GLY A 380 -2.26 29.15 -11.22
N GLU A 381 -2.61 29.21 -9.92
CA GLU A 381 -2.34 28.19 -8.92
C GLU A 381 -3.61 27.76 -8.18
N PRO A 382 -3.68 26.54 -7.64
CA PRO A 382 -4.74 26.14 -6.75
C PRO A 382 -4.79 26.98 -5.49
N ARG A 383 -5.98 27.25 -4.98
CA ARG A 383 -6.17 27.88 -3.68
C ARG A 383 -6.13 26.82 -2.58
N ARG A 384 -5.30 27.03 -1.58
CA ARG A 384 -5.16 26.16 -0.39
C ARG A 384 -6.05 26.66 0.74
N ILE A 385 -6.84 25.75 1.32
CA ILE A 385 -7.72 26.05 2.46
C ILE A 385 -7.59 24.96 3.55
N ALA A 386 -7.89 25.33 4.78
CA ALA A 386 -7.93 24.46 5.95
C ALA A 386 -6.59 23.75 6.31
N ALA A 387 -5.44 24.28 5.86
CA ALA A 387 -4.12 23.73 6.18
C ALA A 387 -3.90 23.63 7.71
N GLY A 388 -3.32 22.51 8.18
CA GLY A 388 -3.03 22.25 9.59
C GLY A 388 -4.26 22.02 10.47
N GLN A 389 -5.47 21.88 9.90
CA GLN A 389 -6.71 21.73 10.66
C GLN A 389 -7.41 20.37 10.41
N LEU A 390 -7.05 19.68 9.32
CA LEU A 390 -7.76 18.51 8.86
C LEU A 390 -7.21 17.20 9.46
N GLY A 391 -5.92 17.17 9.82
CA GLY A 391 -5.20 15.93 9.97
C GLY A 391 -5.06 15.25 8.60
N MET A 392 -4.74 13.96 8.54
CA MET A 392 -4.70 13.23 7.28
C MET A 392 -6.13 12.99 6.77
N VAL A 393 -6.42 13.47 5.57
CA VAL A 393 -7.72 13.31 4.91
C VAL A 393 -7.84 11.91 4.33
N LEU A 394 -8.78 11.12 4.84
CA LEU A 394 -9.08 9.77 4.34
C LEU A 394 -10.17 9.79 3.26
N TRP A 395 -11.14 10.70 3.42
CA TRP A 395 -12.30 10.79 2.55
C TRP A 395 -12.79 12.23 2.42
N LEU A 396 -13.27 12.61 1.26
CA LEU A 396 -13.90 13.92 1.06
C LEU A 396 -15.12 13.82 0.13
N GLU A 397 -16.16 14.63 0.40
CA GLU A 397 -17.36 14.71 -0.40
C GLU A 397 -17.90 16.14 -0.48
N PRO A 398 -17.90 16.78 -1.65
CA PRO A 398 -18.46 18.11 -1.86
C PRO A 398 -19.98 18.14 -1.67
N SER A 399 -20.50 19.24 -1.14
CA SER A 399 -21.94 19.52 -1.15
C SER A 399 -22.47 19.70 -2.58
N PRO A 400 -23.75 19.45 -2.84
CA PRO A 400 -24.34 19.63 -4.17
C PRO A 400 -24.17 21.04 -4.75
N ALA A 401 -24.20 22.06 -3.88
CA ALA A 401 -23.98 23.46 -4.28
C ALA A 401 -22.48 23.79 -4.51
N GLY A 402 -21.55 22.93 -4.07
CA GLY A 402 -20.11 23.16 -4.19
C GLY A 402 -19.56 24.22 -3.23
N ASP A 403 -20.33 24.66 -2.24
CA ASP A 403 -19.95 25.67 -1.25
C ASP A 403 -19.27 25.12 -0.01
N LYS A 404 -19.39 23.80 0.22
CA LYS A 404 -18.84 23.05 1.36
C LYS A 404 -18.21 21.74 0.91
N VAL A 405 -17.28 21.24 1.70
CA VAL A 405 -16.68 19.90 1.53
C VAL A 405 -16.76 19.19 2.88
N ALA A 406 -17.40 18.03 2.92
CA ALA A 406 -17.30 17.13 4.06
C ALA A 406 -15.98 16.34 3.97
N VAL A 407 -15.33 16.14 5.11
CA VAL A 407 -14.00 15.49 5.20
C VAL A 407 -14.04 14.51 6.36
N VAL A 408 -13.51 13.31 6.15
CA VAL A 408 -13.15 12.36 7.20
C VAL A 408 -11.65 12.42 7.44
N SER A 409 -11.26 12.66 8.69
CA SER A 409 -9.88 12.66 9.15
C SER A 409 -9.49 11.29 9.72
N HIS A 410 -8.21 10.95 9.65
CA HIS A 410 -7.63 9.72 10.20
C HIS A 410 -7.93 9.52 11.70
N ASP A 411 -8.13 10.60 12.45
CA ASP A 411 -8.43 10.58 13.89
C ASP A 411 -9.92 10.40 14.21
N GLY A 412 -10.72 10.02 13.20
CA GLY A 412 -12.15 9.73 13.30
C GLY A 412 -13.04 10.96 13.24
N ARG A 413 -12.50 12.19 13.12
CA ARG A 413 -13.34 13.40 12.99
C ARG A 413 -14.06 13.43 11.65
N VAL A 414 -15.32 13.84 11.67
CA VAL A 414 -16.09 14.26 10.49
C VAL A 414 -16.18 15.77 10.51
N LEU A 415 -15.63 16.39 9.47
CA LEU A 415 -15.45 17.83 9.37
C LEU A 415 -16.22 18.39 8.17
N ILE A 416 -16.65 19.64 8.26
CA ILE A 416 -17.17 20.42 7.12
C ILE A 416 -16.26 21.62 6.92
N VAL A 417 -15.79 21.80 5.70
CA VAL A 417 -14.94 22.91 5.28
C VAL A 417 -15.75 23.83 4.35
N SER A 418 -15.83 25.11 4.68
CA SER A 418 -16.38 26.12 3.77
C SER A 418 -15.39 26.41 2.64
N VAL A 419 -15.81 26.26 1.40
CA VAL A 419 -14.95 26.50 0.24
C VAL A 419 -14.53 27.97 0.14
N GLU A 420 -15.42 28.91 0.46
CA GLU A 420 -15.12 30.34 0.36
C GLU A 420 -14.21 30.83 1.49
N SER A 421 -14.52 30.50 2.76
CA SER A 421 -13.80 31.06 3.93
C SER A 421 -12.63 30.16 4.38
N GLY A 422 -12.62 28.88 4.05
CA GLY A 422 -11.70 27.89 4.60
C GLY A 422 -11.97 27.52 6.07
N GLN A 423 -13.10 27.99 6.64
CA GLN A 423 -13.49 27.63 8.01
C GLN A 423 -13.80 26.15 8.12
N VAL A 424 -13.30 25.52 9.18
CA VAL A 424 -13.49 24.11 9.50
C VAL A 424 -14.44 23.98 10.70
N ARG A 425 -15.45 23.11 10.56
CA ARG A 425 -16.39 22.77 11.64
C ARG A 425 -16.42 21.27 11.83
N GLN A 426 -16.15 20.80 13.03
CA GLN A 426 -16.39 19.40 13.39
C GLN A 426 -17.87 19.15 13.61
N VAL A 427 -18.42 18.11 12.95
CA VAL A 427 -19.85 17.74 13.04
C VAL A 427 -20.04 16.34 13.61
N GLY A 428 -19.00 15.53 13.65
CA GLY A 428 -19.04 14.20 14.23
C GLY A 428 -17.64 13.70 14.59
N ARG A 429 -17.60 12.60 15.32
CA ARG A 429 -16.37 11.86 15.61
C ARG A 429 -16.69 10.39 15.84
N SER A 430 -16.00 9.53 15.11
CA SER A 430 -15.97 8.10 15.39
C SER A 430 -14.89 7.81 16.42
N ALA A 431 -15.23 7.17 17.50
CA ALA A 431 -14.29 6.76 18.54
C ALA A 431 -13.58 5.43 18.19
N GLN A 432 -14.12 4.67 17.24
CA GLN A 432 -13.63 3.35 16.86
C GLN A 432 -13.51 3.25 15.34
N GLY A 433 -12.31 3.54 14.85
CA GLY A 433 -12.04 3.53 13.42
C GLY A 433 -12.59 4.74 12.67
N GLU A 434 -12.44 4.71 11.36
CA GLU A 434 -12.82 5.80 10.48
C GLU A 434 -14.34 5.84 10.18
N ALA A 435 -14.86 7.02 9.95
CA ALA A 435 -16.16 7.19 9.31
C ALA A 435 -16.02 6.94 7.80
N THR A 436 -17.06 6.40 7.17
CA THR A 436 -17.05 6.08 5.73
C THR A 436 -18.37 6.41 5.07
N GLY A 437 -18.37 6.51 3.73
CA GLY A 437 -19.62 6.65 2.96
C GLY A 437 -20.32 7.99 3.21
N LEU A 438 -19.58 9.10 3.18
CA LEU A 438 -20.17 10.45 3.26
C LEU A 438 -21.17 10.67 2.10
N ALA A 439 -22.37 11.13 2.42
CA ALA A 439 -23.33 11.53 1.39
C ALA A 439 -24.16 12.74 1.86
N TRP A 440 -24.28 13.73 0.98
CA TRP A 440 -25.13 14.89 1.18
C TRP A 440 -26.54 14.63 0.67
N SER A 441 -27.54 15.21 1.35
CA SER A 441 -28.87 15.32 0.76
C SER A 441 -28.84 16.24 -0.47
N PRO A 442 -29.74 16.05 -1.46
CA PRO A 442 -29.75 16.86 -2.68
C PRO A 442 -29.87 18.36 -2.46
N ASP A 443 -30.50 18.80 -1.36
CA ASP A 443 -30.60 20.21 -0.94
C ASP A 443 -29.39 20.69 -0.12
N GLY A 444 -28.43 19.82 0.19
CA GLY A 444 -27.22 20.15 0.95
C GLY A 444 -27.45 20.37 2.44
N ARG A 445 -28.65 20.11 2.96
CA ARG A 445 -28.97 20.33 4.37
C ARG A 445 -28.47 19.22 5.28
N TYR A 446 -28.59 17.95 4.87
CA TYR A 446 -28.19 16.80 5.67
C TYR A 446 -26.90 16.18 5.14
N LEU A 447 -26.02 15.77 6.05
CA LEU A 447 -24.88 14.93 5.77
C LEU A 447 -25.03 13.63 6.54
N VAL A 448 -24.90 12.49 5.84
CA VAL A 448 -24.93 11.15 6.46
C VAL A 448 -23.60 10.43 6.24
N TRP A 449 -23.28 9.52 7.15
CA TRP A 449 -22.10 8.64 7.05
C TRP A 449 -22.29 7.38 7.88
N ARG A 450 -21.44 6.39 7.63
CA ARG A 450 -21.30 5.21 8.48
C ARG A 450 -20.15 5.41 9.47
N GLN A 451 -20.35 5.01 10.72
CA GLN A 451 -19.30 4.81 11.71
C GLN A 451 -19.65 3.65 12.65
N ALA A 452 -18.65 3.12 13.36
CA ALA A 452 -18.90 2.16 14.41
C ALA A 452 -19.68 2.80 15.55
N ARG A 453 -20.50 2.01 16.24
CA ARG A 453 -21.22 2.44 17.43
C ARG A 453 -20.26 2.62 18.62
N ASP A 454 -20.45 3.65 19.40
CA ASP A 454 -19.63 3.89 20.59
C ASP A 454 -19.76 2.75 21.61
N GLY A 455 -18.63 2.25 22.07
CA GLY A 455 -18.50 1.34 23.22
C GLY A 455 -18.55 -0.15 22.93
N GLU A 456 -18.99 -0.60 21.76
CA GLU A 456 -19.04 -2.02 21.40
C GLU A 456 -19.02 -2.20 19.87
N ASP A 457 -18.34 -3.23 19.45
CA ASP A 457 -18.42 -3.94 18.18
C ASP A 457 -18.37 -3.22 16.82
N SER A 458 -17.91 -3.99 15.88
CA SER A 458 -17.61 -3.66 14.49
C SER A 458 -18.81 -3.39 13.58
N CYS A 459 -20.06 -3.43 14.08
CA CYS A 459 -21.24 -3.13 13.26
C CYS A 459 -21.33 -1.64 12.97
N GLY A 460 -21.41 -1.30 11.66
CA GLY A 460 -21.60 0.07 11.21
C GLY A 460 -23.02 0.56 11.44
N ALA A 461 -23.17 1.76 11.99
CA ALA A 461 -24.43 2.49 12.10
C ALA A 461 -24.38 3.74 11.21
N ILE A 462 -25.55 4.19 10.76
CA ILE A 462 -25.68 5.42 9.99
C ILE A 462 -25.92 6.59 10.94
N PHE A 463 -25.08 7.61 10.81
CA PHE A 463 -25.17 8.88 11.51
C PHE A 463 -25.58 9.99 10.54
N CYS A 464 -26.20 11.03 11.09
CA CYS A 464 -26.67 12.18 10.34
C CYS A 464 -26.32 13.48 11.07
N TRP A 465 -25.97 14.48 10.32
CA TRP A 465 -25.87 15.87 10.77
C TRP A 465 -26.87 16.73 9.98
N ASP A 466 -27.59 17.65 10.69
CA ASP A 466 -28.51 18.62 10.10
C ASP A 466 -27.92 20.02 10.23
N GLU A 467 -27.75 20.73 9.12
CA GLU A 467 -27.22 22.11 9.10
C GLU A 467 -28.09 23.10 9.91
N HIS A 468 -29.39 22.88 9.93
CA HIS A 468 -30.36 23.73 10.66
C HIS A 468 -30.61 23.23 12.09
N GLY A 469 -29.98 22.13 12.48
CA GLY A 469 -30.15 21.52 13.81
C GLY A 469 -29.27 22.21 14.88
N LEU A 470 -29.24 21.59 16.08
CA LEU A 470 -28.50 22.10 17.24
C LEU A 470 -26.97 21.95 17.14
N GLY A 471 -26.47 21.44 16.02
CA GLY A 471 -25.04 21.40 15.72
C GLY A 471 -24.33 20.08 15.98
N GLU A 472 -24.97 19.13 16.65
CA GLU A 472 -24.43 17.79 16.89
C GLU A 472 -25.03 16.77 15.91
N SER A 473 -24.23 15.74 15.56
CA SER A 473 -24.74 14.59 14.80
C SER A 473 -25.55 13.66 15.68
N PHE A 474 -26.46 12.94 15.07
CA PHE A 474 -27.29 11.94 15.73
C PHE A 474 -27.32 10.63 14.92
N GLN A 475 -27.61 9.56 15.61
CA GLN A 475 -27.63 8.21 15.04
C GLN A 475 -29.01 7.92 14.42
N LEU A 476 -29.02 7.43 13.15
CA LEU A 476 -30.26 7.04 12.44
C LEU A 476 -30.58 5.56 12.60
N THR A 477 -29.57 4.68 12.53
CA THR A 477 -29.72 3.23 12.70
C THR A 477 -29.04 2.76 13.97
N LYS A 478 -29.59 1.76 14.64
CA LYS A 478 -29.18 1.35 16.00
C LYS A 478 -27.85 0.60 16.04
N GLY A 479 -27.27 0.24 14.86
CA GLY A 479 -26.05 -0.56 14.79
C GLY A 479 -26.26 -2.01 15.23
N THR A 480 -27.49 -2.51 15.19
CA THR A 480 -27.80 -3.94 15.42
C THR A 480 -27.32 -4.79 14.22
N PHE A 481 -27.29 -4.19 13.06
CA PHE A 481 -26.82 -4.78 11.81
C PHE A 481 -25.68 -3.91 11.24
N ASP A 482 -24.89 -4.46 10.33
CA ASP A 482 -23.87 -3.69 9.65
C ASP A 482 -24.50 -2.92 8.48
N ASP A 483 -24.76 -1.63 8.71
CA ASP A 483 -25.30 -0.70 7.73
C ASP A 483 -24.17 0.11 7.11
N SER A 484 -24.16 0.27 5.77
CA SER A 484 -23.09 0.93 5.04
C SER A 484 -23.59 1.66 3.78
N ASN A 485 -22.72 2.47 3.17
CA ASN A 485 -22.98 3.17 1.90
C ASN A 485 -24.34 3.92 1.89
N PRO A 486 -24.62 4.84 2.83
CA PRO A 486 -25.85 5.61 2.81
C PRO A 486 -25.86 6.55 1.61
N VAL A 487 -27.01 6.64 0.90
CA VAL A 487 -27.21 7.59 -0.21
C VAL A 487 -28.63 8.13 -0.19
N PHE A 488 -28.80 9.43 -0.39
CA PHE A 488 -30.11 10.02 -0.60
C PHE A 488 -30.55 9.81 -2.05
N THR A 489 -31.84 9.54 -2.27
CA THR A 489 -32.36 9.54 -3.63
C THR A 489 -32.40 10.95 -4.22
N ALA A 490 -32.29 11.08 -5.55
CA ALA A 490 -32.20 12.36 -6.22
C ALA A 490 -33.44 13.26 -6.00
N ASP A 491 -34.61 12.67 -5.73
CA ASP A 491 -35.87 13.37 -5.37
C ASP A 491 -35.92 13.83 -3.92
N GLY A 492 -34.92 13.48 -3.10
CA GLY A 492 -34.86 13.88 -1.69
C GLY A 492 -35.88 13.22 -0.75
N LYS A 493 -36.48 12.10 -1.18
CA LYS A 493 -37.56 11.45 -0.41
C LYS A 493 -37.12 10.27 0.43
N TYR A 494 -36.02 9.61 0.03
CA TYR A 494 -35.55 8.37 0.64
C TYR A 494 -34.09 8.40 0.97
N LEU A 495 -33.69 7.66 1.99
CA LEU A 495 -32.34 7.25 2.24
C LEU A 495 -32.21 5.75 1.93
N VAL A 496 -31.22 5.38 1.14
CA VAL A 496 -30.90 3.98 0.82
C VAL A 496 -29.58 3.61 1.45
N VAL A 497 -29.51 2.40 2.01
CA VAL A 497 -28.29 1.84 2.63
C VAL A 497 -28.06 0.41 2.14
N LEU A 498 -26.83 -0.04 2.13
CA LEU A 498 -26.51 -1.47 2.10
C LEU A 498 -26.50 -1.99 3.53
N SER A 499 -27.18 -3.10 3.79
CA SER A 499 -27.27 -3.66 5.13
C SER A 499 -27.16 -5.18 5.13
N ALA A 500 -26.34 -5.70 6.05
CA ALA A 500 -26.16 -7.13 6.26
C ALA A 500 -27.19 -7.65 7.29
N ARG A 501 -28.43 -7.87 6.84
CA ARG A 501 -29.55 -8.30 7.71
C ARG A 501 -30.03 -9.72 7.42
N THR A 502 -29.36 -10.44 6.54
CA THR A 502 -29.73 -11.80 6.18
C THR A 502 -28.80 -12.80 6.86
N PHE A 503 -29.41 -13.71 7.61
CA PHE A 503 -28.69 -14.81 8.25
C PHE A 503 -28.93 -16.08 7.43
N ASP A 504 -28.00 -16.42 6.55
CA ASP A 504 -28.03 -17.63 5.70
C ASP A 504 -26.64 -18.24 5.68
N PRO A 505 -26.24 -18.94 6.77
CA PRO A 505 -24.90 -19.52 6.86
C PRO A 505 -24.76 -20.76 5.99
N HIS A 506 -23.65 -20.83 5.28
CA HIS A 506 -23.20 -22.02 4.58
C HIS A 506 -22.09 -22.70 5.36
N TYR A 507 -22.21 -24.00 5.59
CA TYR A 507 -21.17 -24.79 6.24
C TYR A 507 -20.09 -25.16 5.23
N ASP A 508 -18.84 -24.79 5.52
CA ASP A 508 -17.68 -25.21 4.74
C ASP A 508 -17.09 -26.50 5.33
N GLY A 509 -17.24 -27.58 4.59
CA GLY A 509 -16.74 -28.90 5.01
C GLY A 509 -15.20 -29.04 5.00
N GLN A 510 -14.46 -28.04 4.49
CA GLN A 510 -12.99 -28.07 4.48
C GLN A 510 -12.39 -27.27 5.66
N THR A 511 -12.99 -26.15 6.01
CA THR A 511 -12.54 -25.33 7.13
C THR A 511 -13.29 -25.64 8.41
N PHE A 512 -14.39 -26.39 8.34
CA PHE A 512 -15.30 -26.71 9.45
C PHE A 512 -15.88 -25.45 10.12
N ASP A 513 -16.11 -24.40 9.32
CA ASP A 513 -16.60 -23.13 9.78
C ASP A 513 -17.85 -22.71 8.98
N LEU A 514 -18.50 -21.63 9.42
CA LEU A 514 -19.65 -21.05 8.72
C LEU A 514 -19.19 -19.90 7.81
N SER A 515 -19.70 -19.91 6.59
CA SER A 515 -19.55 -18.82 5.62
C SER A 515 -20.87 -18.05 5.49
N PHE A 516 -20.77 -16.72 5.42
CA PHE A 516 -21.91 -15.80 5.31
C PHE A 516 -21.81 -14.97 4.02
N GLY A 517 -21.63 -15.62 2.88
CA GLY A 517 -21.33 -15.01 1.60
C GLY A 517 -22.42 -14.10 1.00
N HIS A 518 -23.69 -14.25 1.38
CA HIS A 518 -24.84 -13.57 0.76
C HIS A 518 -25.73 -12.88 1.80
N THR A 519 -25.17 -11.95 2.57
CA THR A 519 -25.87 -11.29 3.68
C THR A 519 -26.36 -9.90 3.37
N ILE A 520 -25.78 -9.22 2.37
CA ILE A 520 -26.00 -7.82 2.07
C ILE A 520 -27.19 -7.66 1.13
N ARG A 521 -28.01 -6.63 1.40
CA ARG A 521 -29.13 -6.23 0.58
C ARG A 521 -29.29 -4.71 0.64
N PRO A 522 -29.70 -4.02 -0.45
CA PRO A 522 -30.10 -2.63 -0.34
C PRO A 522 -31.41 -2.51 0.47
N TRP A 523 -31.46 -1.53 1.36
CA TRP A 523 -32.63 -1.17 2.18
C TRP A 523 -32.94 0.31 1.99
N LEU A 524 -34.21 0.67 2.04
CA LEU A 524 -34.66 2.03 1.83
C LEU A 524 -35.57 2.45 3.01
N ALA A 525 -35.37 3.67 3.51
CA ALA A 525 -36.29 4.32 4.43
C ALA A 525 -36.82 5.62 3.83
N PRO A 526 -38.15 5.89 3.89
CA PRO A 526 -38.67 7.21 3.69
C PRO A 526 -38.06 8.20 4.71
N LEU A 527 -37.62 9.37 4.25
CA LEU A 527 -37.13 10.41 5.15
C LEU A 527 -38.23 10.95 6.05
N SER A 528 -39.37 11.34 5.48
CA SER A 528 -40.54 11.71 6.26
C SER A 528 -41.42 10.50 6.62
N ALA A 529 -41.93 10.48 7.83
CA ALA A 529 -42.86 9.44 8.28
C ALA A 529 -44.19 9.44 7.48
N SER A 530 -44.52 10.55 6.82
CA SER A 530 -45.72 10.68 5.98
C SER A 530 -45.50 10.19 4.53
N GLU A 531 -44.26 10.04 4.09
CA GLU A 531 -43.95 9.56 2.72
C GLU A 531 -44.13 8.03 2.63
N PRO A 532 -44.89 7.52 1.66
CA PRO A 532 -45.12 6.09 1.52
C PRO A 532 -43.86 5.39 1.01
N SER A 533 -43.65 4.15 1.44
CA SER A 533 -42.59 3.31 0.83
C SER A 533 -42.90 3.00 -0.64
N PRO A 534 -41.91 3.11 -1.54
CA PRO A 534 -42.15 2.78 -2.95
C PRO A 534 -42.37 1.29 -3.20
N PHE A 535 -42.12 0.44 -2.20
CA PHE A 535 -42.31 -1.01 -2.24
C PHE A 535 -43.59 -1.47 -1.53
N GLY A 536 -44.26 -0.57 -0.82
CA GLY A 536 -45.45 -0.91 -0.05
C GLY A 536 -46.66 -1.23 -0.93
N PRO A 537 -47.69 -1.88 -0.34
CA PRO A 537 -48.95 -2.05 -1.03
C PRO A 537 -49.60 -0.68 -1.26
N VAL A 538 -49.97 -0.42 -2.51
CA VAL A 538 -50.84 0.73 -2.83
C VAL A 538 -52.26 0.28 -2.59
N PRO A 539 -53.01 0.88 -1.64
CA PRO A 539 -54.35 0.40 -1.26
C PRO A 539 -55.34 0.32 -2.43
N GLU A 540 -55.16 1.18 -3.42
CA GLU A 540 -56.00 1.27 -4.63
C GLU A 540 -55.49 0.41 -5.80
N GLY A 541 -54.33 -0.26 -5.64
CA GLY A 541 -53.62 -0.97 -6.69
C GLY A 541 -53.02 -0.01 -7.72
N TRP A 542 -52.13 -0.56 -8.55
CA TRP A 542 -51.52 0.19 -9.65
C TRP A 542 -52.36 0.03 -10.92
N ARG A 543 -52.72 1.15 -11.52
CA ARG A 543 -53.39 1.16 -12.82
C ARG A 543 -52.35 1.15 -13.93
N ILE A 544 -52.57 0.41 -15.01
CA ILE A 544 -51.68 0.36 -16.17
C ILE A 544 -51.45 1.75 -16.75
N SER A 545 -52.47 2.62 -16.74
CA SER A 545 -52.38 4.01 -17.19
C SER A 545 -51.41 4.84 -16.32
N GLU A 546 -51.34 4.60 -15.02
CA GLU A 546 -50.45 5.37 -14.13
C GLU A 546 -48.99 5.08 -14.36
N VAL A 547 -48.63 3.83 -14.76
CA VAL A 547 -47.24 3.45 -15.13
C VAL A 547 -46.85 4.12 -16.47
N GLN A 548 -47.79 4.22 -17.41
CA GLN A 548 -47.59 4.89 -18.69
C GLN A 548 -47.52 6.41 -18.52
N ASP A 549 -48.37 6.98 -17.65
CA ASP A 549 -48.38 8.42 -17.35
C ASP A 549 -47.14 8.84 -16.53
N ALA A 550 -46.63 8.01 -15.62
CA ALA A 550 -45.35 8.27 -14.91
C ALA A 550 -44.16 8.28 -15.88
N LYS A 551 -44.12 7.33 -16.82
CA LYS A 551 -43.08 7.27 -17.87
C LYS A 551 -43.23 8.44 -18.88
N ALA A 552 -44.46 8.82 -19.23
CA ALA A 552 -44.72 9.97 -20.11
C ALA A 552 -44.41 11.29 -19.39
N LYS A 553 -44.66 11.40 -18.10
CA LYS A 553 -44.28 12.56 -17.27
C LYS A 553 -42.77 12.66 -17.11
N ALA A 554 -42.08 11.53 -16.82
CA ALA A 554 -40.61 11.50 -16.77
C ALA A 554 -39.97 11.91 -18.12
N LEU A 555 -40.50 11.43 -19.27
CA LEU A 555 -40.08 11.82 -20.60
C LEU A 555 -40.45 13.29 -20.92
N ALA A 556 -41.56 13.79 -20.46
CA ALA A 556 -42.00 15.20 -20.69
C ALA A 556 -41.18 16.17 -19.80
N ASN A 557 -40.84 15.77 -18.59
CA ASN A 557 -39.93 16.53 -17.72
C ASN A 557 -38.47 16.54 -18.23
N ALA A 558 -38.06 15.48 -18.92
CA ALA A 558 -36.76 15.43 -19.61
C ALA A 558 -36.73 16.26 -20.92
N ALA A 559 -37.90 16.54 -21.49
CA ALA A 559 -38.02 17.30 -22.75
C ALA A 559 -38.39 18.78 -22.57
N GLY A 560 -38.71 19.22 -21.35
CA GLY A 560 -39.21 20.58 -21.04
C GLY A 560 -38.23 21.43 -20.26
N ASP A 561 -37.85 22.52 -20.88
CA ASP A 561 -37.29 23.79 -20.42
C ASP A 561 -36.50 23.76 -19.06
N SER A 562 -35.20 23.85 -19.18
CA SER A 562 -34.18 23.74 -18.12
C SER A 562 -34.08 24.93 -17.16
N ASP A 563 -34.98 25.90 -17.19
CA ASP A 563 -34.81 27.13 -16.40
C ASP A 563 -35.47 27.14 -15.02
N HIS A 564 -36.28 26.14 -14.66
CA HIS A 564 -36.86 26.02 -13.30
C HIS A 564 -37.07 24.55 -12.93
N ALA A 565 -35.97 23.84 -12.65
CA ALA A 565 -36.07 22.57 -11.93
C ALA A 565 -36.65 22.86 -10.54
N PRO A 566 -37.67 22.10 -10.06
CA PRO A 566 -38.19 22.29 -8.71
C PRO A 566 -37.07 22.10 -7.72
N THR A 567 -36.90 23.06 -6.81
CA THR A 567 -35.94 22.98 -5.71
C THR A 567 -36.30 21.78 -4.85
N VAL A 568 -35.45 20.75 -4.86
CA VAL A 568 -35.64 19.60 -3.97
C VAL A 568 -35.47 20.06 -2.54
N THR A 569 -36.36 19.65 -1.64
CA THR A 569 -36.27 19.92 -0.20
C THR A 569 -36.35 18.59 0.54
N CYS A 570 -35.43 18.33 1.42
CA CYS A 570 -35.41 17.14 2.24
C CYS A 570 -35.95 17.45 3.64
N GLU A 571 -36.84 16.59 4.12
CA GLU A 571 -37.37 16.63 5.49
C GLU A 571 -37.16 15.28 6.14
N LEU A 572 -36.33 15.23 7.20
CA LEU A 572 -35.99 14.00 7.90
C LEU A 572 -36.66 13.93 9.26
N ASP A 573 -37.52 12.92 9.43
CA ASP A 573 -38.06 12.49 10.72
C ASP A 573 -37.10 11.42 11.29
N SER A 574 -36.29 11.78 12.28
CA SER A 574 -35.34 10.84 12.91
C SER A 574 -36.04 9.79 13.78
N ASP A 575 -37.13 10.16 14.42
CA ASP A 575 -37.90 9.23 15.26
C ASP A 575 -38.51 8.08 14.43
N GLY A 576 -38.20 6.84 14.84
CA GLY A 576 -38.70 5.65 14.15
C GLY A 576 -38.10 5.46 12.75
N PHE A 577 -36.92 6.06 12.46
CA PHE A 577 -36.28 5.95 11.14
C PHE A 577 -35.95 4.49 10.78
N GLU A 578 -35.33 3.75 11.71
CA GLU A 578 -34.93 2.36 11.44
C GLU A 578 -36.11 1.42 11.24
N GLU A 579 -37.23 1.70 11.90
CA GLU A 579 -38.45 0.93 11.76
C GLU A 579 -39.15 1.15 10.39
N ARG A 580 -38.80 2.22 9.67
CA ARG A 580 -39.23 2.49 8.29
C ARG A 580 -38.38 1.84 7.22
N LEU A 581 -37.25 1.23 7.58
CA LEU A 581 -36.38 0.53 6.62
C LEU A 581 -37.12 -0.67 6.02
N VAL A 582 -37.20 -0.70 4.71
CA VAL A 582 -37.76 -1.82 3.93
C VAL A 582 -36.73 -2.34 2.92
N PRO A 583 -36.64 -3.65 2.70
CA PRO A 583 -35.72 -4.21 1.76
C PRO A 583 -36.14 -3.93 0.31
N PHE A 584 -35.18 -3.70 -0.56
CA PHE A 584 -35.40 -3.77 -2.00
C PHE A 584 -35.92 -5.15 -2.42
N PRO A 585 -36.71 -5.24 -3.50
CA PRO A 585 -37.25 -6.50 -4.01
C PRO A 585 -36.16 -7.27 -4.82
N VAL A 586 -35.01 -7.46 -4.21
CA VAL A 586 -33.86 -8.19 -4.76
C VAL A 586 -33.46 -9.31 -3.78
N ALA A 587 -32.75 -10.32 -4.24
CA ALA A 587 -32.18 -11.32 -3.35
C ALA A 587 -31.06 -10.71 -2.51
N SER A 588 -30.75 -11.31 -1.38
CA SER A 588 -29.51 -11.00 -0.66
C SER A 588 -28.32 -11.52 -1.45
N GLY A 589 -27.23 -10.79 -1.44
CA GLY A 589 -26.05 -11.06 -2.25
C GLY A 589 -24.81 -10.41 -1.67
N ARG A 590 -23.85 -10.19 -2.54
CA ARG A 590 -22.62 -9.44 -2.28
C ARG A 590 -22.72 -8.14 -3.06
N TYR A 591 -23.10 -7.08 -2.39
CA TYR A 591 -23.32 -5.78 -3.00
C TYR A 591 -22.39 -4.74 -2.37
N ARG A 592 -21.88 -3.82 -3.19
CA ARG A 592 -21.01 -2.72 -2.77
C ARG A 592 -21.21 -1.48 -3.62
N SER A 593 -20.66 -0.36 -3.19
CA SER A 593 -20.61 0.90 -3.97
C SER A 593 -22.00 1.38 -4.41
N LEU A 594 -22.92 1.50 -3.47
CA LEU A 594 -24.25 2.06 -3.73
C LEU A 594 -24.15 3.55 -4.08
N ALA A 595 -24.86 4.00 -5.11
CA ALA A 595 -24.98 5.40 -5.47
C ALA A 595 -26.39 5.73 -6.00
N ALA A 596 -26.83 6.98 -5.79
CA ALA A 596 -28.04 7.49 -6.36
C ALA A 596 -27.80 8.00 -7.78
N VAL A 597 -28.78 7.77 -8.66
CA VAL A 597 -28.85 8.30 -10.02
C VAL A 597 -30.17 9.01 -10.21
N LYS A 598 -30.35 9.70 -11.34
CA LYS A 598 -31.54 10.55 -11.59
C LYS A 598 -32.87 9.83 -11.39
N ASP A 599 -33.00 8.58 -11.81
CA ASP A 599 -34.25 7.78 -11.72
C ASP A 599 -34.02 6.44 -11.00
N GLY A 600 -33.27 6.45 -9.92
CA GLY A 600 -33.08 5.21 -9.17
C GLY A 600 -31.80 5.17 -8.34
N VAL A 601 -31.31 3.97 -8.18
CA VAL A 601 -30.01 3.69 -7.52
C VAL A 601 -29.25 2.64 -8.31
N VAL A 602 -27.92 2.71 -8.22
CA VAL A 602 -27.01 1.73 -8.81
C VAL A 602 -26.10 1.15 -7.74
N TRP A 603 -25.68 -0.09 -7.91
CA TRP A 603 -24.70 -0.74 -7.06
C TRP A 603 -23.91 -1.77 -7.84
N ILE A 604 -22.75 -2.15 -7.34
CA ILE A 604 -21.99 -3.26 -7.88
C ILE A 604 -22.48 -4.56 -7.24
N GLU A 605 -22.86 -5.51 -8.09
CA GLU A 605 -23.11 -6.90 -7.73
C GLU A 605 -21.80 -7.68 -7.95
N GLU A 606 -21.18 -8.14 -6.86
CA GLU A 606 -19.99 -8.94 -6.96
C GLU A 606 -20.32 -10.32 -7.50
N ALA A 607 -19.51 -10.77 -8.44
CA ALA A 607 -19.68 -12.06 -9.05
C ALA A 607 -19.48 -13.19 -8.03
N ASP A 608 -20.31 -14.21 -8.11
CA ASP A 608 -20.11 -15.45 -7.35
C ASP A 608 -18.91 -16.21 -7.91
N ARG A 609 -17.83 -16.21 -7.16
CA ARG A 609 -16.57 -16.87 -7.53
C ARG A 609 -16.55 -18.36 -7.15
N GLY A 610 -17.66 -18.90 -6.71
CA GLY A 610 -17.88 -20.30 -6.41
C GLY A 610 -16.90 -20.89 -5.39
N GLY A 611 -17.33 -21.11 -4.16
CA GLY A 611 -16.57 -21.82 -3.13
C GLY A 611 -15.25 -21.14 -2.77
N GLU A 612 -15.30 -19.96 -2.23
CA GLU A 612 -14.20 -19.00 -2.04
C GLU A 612 -12.94 -19.55 -1.38
N LEU A 613 -13.08 -20.45 -0.44
CA LEU A 613 -11.94 -21.05 0.24
C LEU A 613 -11.41 -22.29 -0.50
N GLY A 614 -12.27 -23.00 -1.22
CA GLY A 614 -11.90 -24.24 -1.92
C GLY A 614 -11.24 -24.01 -3.28
N ALA A 615 -11.77 -23.10 -4.10
CA ALA A 615 -11.32 -22.91 -5.48
C ALA A 615 -9.88 -22.40 -5.57
N ALA A 616 -9.53 -21.39 -4.77
CA ALA A 616 -8.16 -20.83 -4.73
C ALA A 616 -7.15 -21.86 -4.19
N ARG A 617 -7.52 -22.65 -3.18
CA ARG A 617 -6.67 -23.71 -2.62
C ARG A 617 -6.55 -24.91 -3.53
N ALA A 618 -7.59 -25.23 -4.29
CA ALA A 618 -7.57 -26.31 -5.28
C ALA A 618 -6.80 -25.96 -6.56
N GLY A 619 -6.25 -24.74 -6.66
CA GLY A 619 -5.52 -24.32 -7.84
C GLY A 619 -6.40 -24.20 -9.09
N VAL A 620 -7.69 -23.92 -8.92
CA VAL A 620 -8.58 -23.63 -10.04
C VAL A 620 -8.07 -22.36 -10.72
N THR A 621 -7.52 -22.54 -11.91
CA THR A 621 -7.04 -21.46 -12.78
C THR A 621 -8.12 -21.16 -13.82
N GLY A 622 -8.54 -19.91 -13.89
CA GLY A 622 -9.49 -19.38 -14.87
C GLY A 622 -9.65 -17.89 -14.64
N GLU A 623 -10.13 -17.17 -15.62
CA GLU A 623 -10.55 -15.78 -15.37
C GLU A 623 -11.70 -15.81 -14.38
N ALA A 624 -11.55 -15.09 -13.26
CA ALA A 624 -12.64 -14.88 -12.33
C ALA A 624 -13.77 -14.14 -13.05
N PRO A 625 -15.06 -14.51 -12.85
CA PRO A 625 -16.15 -13.75 -13.40
C PRO A 625 -16.07 -12.29 -12.92
N ALA A 626 -16.38 -11.34 -13.81
CA ALA A 626 -16.35 -9.92 -13.51
C ALA A 626 -17.57 -9.51 -12.69
N ASP A 627 -17.39 -8.50 -11.82
CA ASP A 627 -18.48 -7.87 -11.11
C ASP A 627 -19.34 -7.06 -12.09
N ALA A 628 -20.64 -6.94 -11.82
CA ALA A 628 -21.60 -6.24 -12.68
C ALA A 628 -22.16 -4.99 -12.02
N LEU A 629 -22.47 -3.97 -12.80
CA LEU A 629 -23.20 -2.78 -12.34
C LEU A 629 -24.69 -2.95 -12.58
N VAL A 630 -25.47 -2.83 -11.52
CA VAL A 630 -26.91 -3.05 -11.51
C VAL A 630 -27.62 -1.74 -11.20
N HIS A 631 -28.66 -1.43 -11.96
CA HIS A 631 -29.59 -0.33 -11.75
C HIS A 631 -30.93 -0.82 -11.26
N TYR A 632 -31.53 -0.11 -10.30
CA TYR A 632 -32.92 -0.24 -9.91
C TYR A 632 -33.65 1.09 -10.17
N GLY A 633 -34.56 1.10 -11.13
CA GLY A 633 -35.37 2.27 -11.43
C GLY A 633 -36.64 2.31 -10.58
N PHE A 634 -36.91 3.41 -9.87
CA PHE A 634 -38.10 3.56 -9.03
C PHE A 634 -39.38 3.64 -9.88
N ALA A 635 -39.35 4.35 -11.01
CA ALA A 635 -40.51 4.46 -11.89
C ALA A 635 -40.82 3.13 -12.60
N SER A 636 -39.78 2.41 -13.07
CA SER A 636 -39.95 1.14 -13.76
C SER A 636 -40.16 -0.04 -12.82
N ARG A 637 -39.72 0.07 -11.55
CA ARG A 637 -39.61 -1.00 -10.54
C ARG A 637 -38.89 -2.24 -11.05
N ARG A 638 -37.88 -2.03 -11.89
CA ARG A 638 -37.09 -3.10 -12.52
C ARG A 638 -35.62 -2.98 -12.17
N ILE A 639 -35.02 -4.15 -12.13
CA ILE A 639 -33.58 -4.32 -12.01
C ILE A 639 -33.04 -4.58 -13.42
N GLU A 640 -31.97 -3.91 -13.77
CA GLU A 640 -31.27 -4.10 -15.03
C GLU A 640 -29.76 -4.12 -14.78
N ARG A 641 -29.05 -5.10 -15.32
CA ARG A 641 -27.59 -5.05 -15.42
C ARG A 641 -27.23 -4.13 -16.55
N ILE A 642 -26.69 -2.96 -16.24
CA ILE A 642 -26.32 -1.95 -17.21
C ILE A 642 -24.88 -2.10 -17.69
N VAL A 643 -23.97 -2.69 -16.86
CA VAL A 643 -22.58 -3.01 -17.23
C VAL A 643 -22.23 -4.40 -16.73
N GLU A 644 -21.65 -5.23 -17.60
CA GLU A 644 -21.34 -6.64 -17.29
C GLU A 644 -19.95 -6.84 -16.63
N ALA A 645 -19.07 -5.82 -16.72
CA ALA A 645 -17.73 -5.89 -16.12
C ALA A 645 -17.34 -4.53 -15.56
N VAL A 646 -17.13 -4.44 -14.24
CA VAL A 646 -16.82 -3.19 -13.54
C VAL A 646 -15.93 -3.45 -12.33
N ASP A 647 -14.90 -2.64 -12.17
CA ASP A 647 -14.10 -2.59 -10.94
C ASP A 647 -14.59 -1.45 -10.04
N THR A 648 -14.81 -0.28 -10.63
CA THR A 648 -15.29 0.92 -9.95
C THR A 648 -16.07 1.82 -10.89
N PHE A 649 -16.91 2.69 -10.35
CA PHE A 649 -17.65 3.68 -11.12
C PHE A 649 -17.81 4.99 -10.35
N ALA A 650 -18.12 6.06 -11.09
CA ALA A 650 -18.56 7.35 -10.55
C ALA A 650 -19.85 7.79 -11.25
N VAL A 651 -20.66 8.58 -10.56
CA VAL A 651 -21.91 9.15 -11.08
C VAL A 651 -21.66 10.62 -11.44
N SER A 652 -22.19 11.09 -12.56
CA SER A 652 -22.19 12.52 -12.89
C SER A 652 -23.04 13.32 -11.91
N GLY A 653 -22.70 14.60 -11.71
CA GLY A 653 -23.41 15.43 -10.74
C GLY A 653 -24.93 15.62 -11.03
N ASP A 654 -25.34 15.48 -12.29
CA ASP A 654 -26.76 15.47 -12.72
C ASP A 654 -27.43 14.09 -12.58
N GLY A 655 -26.66 13.06 -12.27
CA GLY A 655 -27.14 11.68 -12.10
C GLY A 655 -27.48 10.95 -13.40
N GLU A 656 -27.19 11.52 -14.57
CA GLU A 656 -27.59 10.95 -15.87
C GLU A 656 -26.56 9.98 -16.46
N ARG A 657 -25.30 10.06 -16.05
CA ARG A 657 -24.20 9.27 -16.62
C ARG A 657 -23.38 8.58 -15.55
N LEU A 658 -22.78 7.46 -15.93
CA LEU A 658 -21.82 6.69 -15.14
C LEU A 658 -20.48 6.66 -15.86
N ILE A 659 -19.42 6.95 -15.13
CA ILE A 659 -18.04 6.74 -15.55
C ILE A 659 -17.63 5.41 -14.97
N VAL A 660 -17.41 4.43 -15.83
CA VAL A 660 -17.12 3.04 -15.45
C VAL A 660 -15.67 2.72 -15.77
N ARG A 661 -14.98 2.15 -14.79
CA ARG A 661 -13.64 1.60 -14.99
C ARG A 661 -13.66 0.08 -14.85
N HIS A 662 -13.06 -0.59 -15.82
CA HIS A 662 -12.74 -2.02 -15.74
C HIS A 662 -11.31 -2.23 -16.24
N LYS A 663 -10.44 -2.73 -15.36
CA LYS A 663 -8.99 -2.84 -15.61
C LYS A 663 -8.40 -1.49 -16.03
N ASP A 664 -7.85 -1.44 -17.24
CA ASP A 664 -7.22 -0.25 -17.81
C ASP A 664 -8.16 0.59 -18.70
N GLU A 665 -9.41 0.17 -18.82
CA GLU A 665 -10.40 0.84 -19.68
C GLU A 665 -11.34 1.70 -18.84
N VAL A 666 -11.67 2.88 -19.38
CA VAL A 666 -12.65 3.79 -18.82
C VAL A 666 -13.68 4.09 -19.89
N SER A 667 -14.95 3.97 -19.53
CA SER A 667 -16.07 4.30 -20.42
C SER A 667 -17.13 5.12 -19.70
N VAL A 668 -17.94 5.86 -20.50
CA VAL A 668 -19.10 6.59 -19.99
C VAL A 668 -20.34 5.99 -20.61
N VAL A 669 -21.33 5.70 -19.77
CA VAL A 669 -22.60 5.10 -20.17
C VAL A 669 -23.79 5.82 -19.51
N PRO A 670 -25.01 5.72 -20.04
CA PRO A 670 -26.21 6.17 -19.35
C PRO A 670 -26.39 5.47 -18.00
N SER A 671 -26.98 6.15 -17.03
CA SER A 671 -27.17 5.63 -15.68
C SER A 671 -28.40 4.74 -15.51
N ASP A 672 -29.34 4.77 -16.44
CA ASP A 672 -30.69 4.21 -16.32
C ASP A 672 -30.97 3.01 -17.24
N HIS A 673 -30.11 2.72 -18.21
CA HIS A 673 -30.28 1.59 -19.14
C HIS A 673 -28.95 1.11 -19.74
N LYS A 674 -28.97 -0.14 -20.21
CA LYS A 674 -27.84 -0.74 -20.92
C LYS A 674 -27.75 -0.21 -22.34
N VAL A 675 -26.52 0.04 -22.78
CA VAL A 675 -26.19 0.39 -24.17
C VAL A 675 -25.11 -0.53 -24.73
N ASP A 676 -25.15 -0.78 -26.03
CA ASP A 676 -24.10 -1.54 -26.71
C ASP A 676 -22.88 -0.64 -27.01
N ALA A 677 -21.73 -1.26 -27.28
CA ALA A 677 -20.47 -0.55 -27.50
C ALA A 677 -20.51 0.39 -28.73
N GLU A 678 -21.36 0.10 -29.70
CA GLU A 678 -21.56 0.92 -30.91
C GLU A 678 -22.57 2.07 -30.72
N ASP A 679 -23.27 2.10 -29.58
CA ASP A 679 -24.23 3.16 -29.29
C ASP A 679 -23.50 4.49 -29.07
N PRO A 680 -23.95 5.62 -29.68
CA PRO A 680 -23.37 6.94 -29.46
C PRO A 680 -23.38 7.39 -27.97
N ALA A 681 -24.24 6.81 -27.14
CA ALA A 681 -24.28 7.07 -25.71
C ALA A 681 -23.19 6.33 -24.92
N HIS A 682 -22.56 5.31 -25.52
CA HIS A 682 -21.35 4.67 -25.00
C HIS A 682 -20.12 5.43 -25.46
N VAL A 683 -19.32 5.96 -24.53
CA VAL A 683 -18.12 6.73 -24.86
C VAL A 683 -16.90 6.05 -24.22
N ALA A 684 -16.04 5.45 -25.05
CA ALA A 684 -14.72 5.00 -24.59
C ALA A 684 -13.80 6.22 -24.37
N VAL A 685 -13.22 6.31 -23.20
CA VAL A 685 -12.34 7.43 -22.82
C VAL A 685 -10.90 7.12 -23.22
N ASP A 686 -10.32 7.94 -24.07
CA ASP A 686 -8.93 7.80 -24.49
C ASP A 686 -7.97 8.34 -23.40
N LEU A 687 -7.43 7.44 -22.58
CA LEU A 687 -6.46 7.75 -21.53
C LEU A 687 -5.07 8.11 -22.11
N THR A 688 -4.75 7.78 -23.36
CA THR A 688 -3.43 8.09 -23.95
C THR A 688 -3.18 9.59 -24.10
N ARG A 689 -4.22 10.43 -23.93
CA ARG A 689 -4.11 11.89 -23.84
C ARG A 689 -3.46 12.37 -22.54
N LEU A 690 -3.43 11.54 -21.48
CA LEU A 690 -2.66 11.81 -20.27
C LEU A 690 -1.17 11.63 -20.59
N ARG A 691 -0.40 12.68 -20.37
CA ARG A 691 1.04 12.66 -20.62
C ARG A 691 1.76 13.35 -19.47
N ARG A 692 2.62 12.61 -18.78
CA ARG A 692 3.45 13.12 -17.69
C ARG A 692 4.85 12.54 -17.81
N ARG A 693 5.83 13.33 -17.44
CA ARG A 693 7.18 12.85 -17.11
C ARG A 693 7.42 13.12 -15.64
N ILE A 694 7.98 12.18 -14.96
CA ILE A 694 8.36 12.29 -13.56
C ILE A 694 9.87 12.26 -13.42
N THR A 695 10.39 12.97 -12.44
CA THR A 695 11.76 12.80 -11.95
C THR A 695 11.71 11.76 -10.82
N PRO A 696 12.25 10.54 -11.00
CA PRO A 696 12.10 9.49 -10.00
C PRO A 696 12.55 9.92 -8.59
N ARG A 697 13.63 10.69 -8.50
CA ARG A 697 14.16 11.18 -7.22
C ARG A 697 13.18 12.08 -6.47
N ASP A 698 12.44 12.94 -7.16
CA ASP A 698 11.44 13.82 -6.52
C ASP A 698 10.27 13.01 -5.99
N GLU A 699 9.82 12.00 -6.74
CA GLU A 699 8.79 11.06 -6.32
C GLU A 699 9.27 10.22 -5.10
N TRP A 700 10.52 9.73 -5.11
CA TRP A 700 11.07 8.98 -3.97
C TRP A 700 11.19 9.81 -2.70
N ARG A 701 11.54 11.10 -2.82
CA ARG A 701 11.53 12.04 -1.68
C ARG A 701 10.13 12.19 -1.10
N GLN A 702 9.14 12.43 -1.96
CA GLN A 702 7.75 12.53 -1.53
C GLN A 702 7.27 11.23 -0.87
N MET A 703 7.59 10.05 -1.43
CA MET A 703 7.24 8.76 -0.86
C MET A 703 7.89 8.55 0.52
N PHE A 704 9.13 8.97 0.71
CA PHE A 704 9.80 8.89 2.02
C PHE A 704 9.13 9.82 3.04
N ASP A 705 8.90 11.08 2.67
CA ASP A 705 8.28 12.07 3.54
C ASP A 705 6.84 11.66 3.90
N GLU A 706 6.07 11.13 2.94
CA GLU A 706 4.72 10.58 3.21
C GLU A 706 4.77 9.35 4.12
N ASN A 707 5.71 8.42 3.92
CA ASN A 707 5.88 7.29 4.83
C ASN A 707 6.14 7.75 6.27
N GLY A 708 6.96 8.79 6.44
CA GLY A 708 7.20 9.41 7.75
C GLY A 708 5.92 9.90 8.40
N ARG A 709 5.09 10.63 7.66
CA ARG A 709 3.78 11.13 8.13
C ARG A 709 2.80 9.99 8.43
N LEU A 710 2.73 8.97 7.55
CA LEU A 710 1.88 7.81 7.76
C LEU A 710 2.24 7.07 9.06
N MET A 711 3.52 6.86 9.32
CA MET A 711 3.96 6.23 10.56
C MET A 711 3.57 7.08 11.78
N ALA A 712 3.85 8.39 11.78
CA ALA A 712 3.49 9.29 12.87
C ALA A 712 1.97 9.31 13.13
N THR A 713 1.16 9.27 12.06
CA THR A 713 -0.30 9.37 12.13
C THR A 713 -0.97 8.09 12.61
N HIS A 714 -0.44 6.91 12.22
CA HIS A 714 -1.08 5.62 12.46
C HIS A 714 -0.35 4.75 13.48
N TYR A 715 0.75 5.24 14.07
CA TYR A 715 1.40 4.48 15.13
C TYR A 715 0.46 4.32 16.32
N TRP A 716 0.50 3.16 16.96
CA TRP A 716 -0.44 2.79 18.03
C TRP A 716 -0.29 3.62 19.33
N ARG A 717 0.77 4.43 19.45
CA ARG A 717 1.03 5.36 20.56
C ARG A 717 1.42 6.73 20.04
N ASP A 718 0.84 7.76 20.61
CA ASP A 718 1.11 9.17 20.24
C ASP A 718 2.55 9.59 20.52
N ASP A 719 3.22 8.98 21.52
CA ASP A 719 4.61 9.28 21.89
C ASP A 719 5.64 8.47 21.07
N MET A 720 5.23 7.77 20.01
CA MET A 720 6.07 6.92 19.16
C MET A 720 6.92 5.92 19.98
N ASN A 721 6.39 5.46 21.13
CA ASN A 721 7.09 4.61 22.09
C ASN A 721 8.40 5.23 22.64
N GLY A 722 8.48 6.56 22.70
CA GLY A 722 9.65 7.33 23.15
C GLY A 722 10.72 7.56 22.09
N VAL A 723 10.49 7.14 20.85
CA VAL A 723 11.39 7.40 19.70
C VAL A 723 11.22 8.84 19.23
N ASP A 724 12.33 9.60 19.12
CA ASP A 724 12.34 10.89 18.42
C ASP A 724 12.22 10.65 16.89
N TRP A 725 10.96 10.48 16.43
CA TRP A 725 10.68 10.13 15.06
C TRP A 725 11.16 11.16 14.05
N GLU A 726 11.10 12.45 14.40
CA GLU A 726 11.63 13.50 13.53
C GLU A 726 13.17 13.45 13.41
N ALA A 727 13.88 13.10 14.48
CA ALA A 727 15.32 12.88 14.41
C ALA A 727 15.65 11.67 13.53
N VAL A 728 14.87 10.61 13.61
CA VAL A 728 14.97 9.44 12.71
C VAL A 728 14.80 9.86 11.26
N LEU A 729 13.72 10.57 10.92
CA LEU A 729 13.47 11.03 9.55
C LEU A 729 14.58 11.93 9.02
N ARG A 730 15.08 12.87 9.84
CA ARG A 730 16.21 13.75 9.46
C ARG A 730 17.49 12.97 9.16
N ARG A 731 17.73 11.84 9.82
CA ARG A 731 18.89 10.96 9.62
C ARG A 731 18.82 10.21 8.30
N TYR A 732 17.66 9.63 7.98
CA TYR A 732 17.50 8.76 6.81
C TYR A 732 17.19 9.52 5.51
N ARG A 733 16.52 10.67 5.58
CA ARG A 733 16.10 11.44 4.40
C ARG A 733 17.24 11.77 3.41
N PRO A 734 18.46 12.14 3.86
CA PRO A 734 19.56 12.40 2.92
C PRO A 734 19.98 11.19 2.08
N LEU A 735 19.69 9.97 2.54
CA LEU A 735 20.00 8.75 1.78
C LEU A 735 19.16 8.64 0.51
N VAL A 736 17.93 9.17 0.52
CA VAL A 736 17.04 9.19 -0.65
C VAL A 736 17.65 9.98 -1.81
N ASP A 737 18.53 10.93 -1.54
CA ASP A 737 19.23 11.68 -2.57
C ASP A 737 20.36 10.90 -3.25
N ARG A 738 20.73 9.73 -2.67
CA ARG A 738 21.82 8.88 -3.13
C ARG A 738 21.35 7.66 -3.92
N ILE A 739 20.05 7.33 -3.85
CA ILE A 739 19.49 6.14 -4.52
C ILE A 739 19.26 6.36 -6.02
N HIS A 740 19.22 5.24 -6.74
CA HIS A 740 18.99 5.22 -8.18
C HIS A 740 17.92 4.20 -8.59
N SER A 741 17.41 3.41 -7.63
CA SER A 741 16.36 2.41 -7.86
C SER A 741 15.27 2.45 -6.80
N VAL A 742 14.13 1.83 -7.12
CA VAL A 742 13.01 1.66 -6.17
C VAL A 742 13.37 0.63 -5.09
N ASP A 743 14.21 -0.36 -5.40
CA ASP A 743 14.66 -1.36 -4.42
C ASP A 743 15.54 -0.72 -3.32
N ASP A 744 16.36 0.27 -3.68
CA ASP A 744 17.10 1.08 -2.71
C ASP A 744 16.16 1.87 -1.80
N LEU A 745 15.09 2.48 -2.37
CA LEU A 745 14.09 3.19 -1.56
C LEU A 745 13.40 2.25 -0.57
N TYR A 746 13.01 1.06 -1.00
CA TYR A 746 12.38 0.08 -0.12
C TYR A 746 13.29 -0.31 1.04
N ASP A 747 14.59 -0.45 0.80
CA ASP A 747 15.55 -0.74 1.87
C ASP A 747 15.63 0.40 2.90
N ILE A 748 15.71 1.66 2.43
CA ILE A 748 15.71 2.84 3.31
C ILE A 748 14.41 2.92 4.12
N LEU A 749 13.24 2.71 3.49
CA LEU A 749 11.94 2.74 4.19
C LEU A 749 11.87 1.67 5.27
N TRP A 750 12.32 0.44 4.98
CA TRP A 750 12.37 -0.64 5.97
C TRP A 750 13.33 -0.34 7.12
N GLU A 751 14.51 0.19 6.80
CA GLU A 751 15.51 0.55 7.82
C GLU A 751 15.01 1.70 8.72
N THR A 752 14.31 2.68 8.14
CA THR A 752 13.69 3.80 8.87
C THR A 752 12.58 3.31 9.80
N VAL A 753 11.64 2.50 9.29
CA VAL A 753 10.52 1.96 10.09
C VAL A 753 11.04 0.99 11.16
N GLY A 754 12.13 0.30 10.89
CA GLY A 754 12.80 -0.57 11.88
C GLY A 754 13.23 0.16 13.16
N GLU A 755 13.34 1.49 13.16
CA GLU A 755 13.62 2.27 14.39
C GLU A 755 12.44 2.30 15.38
N LEU A 756 11.24 1.89 14.95
CA LEU A 756 10.03 1.85 15.78
C LEU A 756 9.81 0.48 16.48
N ASN A 757 10.70 -0.46 16.30
CA ASN A 757 10.60 -1.80 16.92
C ASN A 757 11.06 -1.81 18.37
#